data_9cfd17c3cbe0a63dbe4ca2fd169bacc8
#
_entry.id   9cfd17c3cbe0a63dbe4ca2fd169bacc8
#
_cell.length_a   1.000
_cell.length_b   1.000
_cell.length_c   1.000
_cell.angle_alpha   90.00
_cell.angle_beta   90.00
_cell.angle_gamma   90.00
#
_symmetry.space_group_name_H-M   'P 1'
#
loop_
_entity.id
_entity.type
_entity.pdbx_description
1 polymer ?
#
loop_
_entity_poly.entity_id
_entity_poly.type
_entity_poly.pdbx_seq_one_letter_code
_entity_poly.pdbx_strand_id
1 'polypeptide(L)'
;GYRPYHQTLTIAGALDLGELLLTEETKELSAVQVTGRRPIMLRKADRMVFDATQIAPAASSALDVLRQTPGVNVSDGGISLIGKGGVIVLINDKRVRLSGSALISLLRSYPQSDLQEIQILTTPPAKYEAEGNAGVLNIILKKAKNDFFGGSIAPRFRLRKDKILYSLTSNLNYKKDKVTASLQLGGGSSGYDGRLDTYRTYPKQGTFHSSETAYSGQGPYFNLRAGLDYAFTPELSMGASISYSPEKGNSRRENDSRDYRILSSKAYELLRLLPGVADETDKSQYTTANVHLEKSFKSAPKRSLSWDADYVGYRSQEGRNFTSRGLMPNGTPIPGSDFHFDALTDQHTDSYITSLDYTEPIGKGTLSFGAKGTWTRTTNRSDYDAKSSMGERHDKITFDEHVYALYADFKHPLSDKWNLRTGLRMEYTHTAGENNGRRLEHLRSYLNIFPTLFLGFNPNDRHAFSLNGTVRLNRPHFGQLSPFADYENQYSIMRGKEDLRAAKRAKLALGYTFLGALDFQLDGGYLWDGITQVIRLDPVTNQGSITHDNAEKTWTFGLENSFFFNKVSFFQTYISQRLWYSDMKIGPESTSLYGGAGLTYHVSLNNTFFFNRSKTFQGTCSFYYRTPSYDGGFHMGHVISGGAGLSYTLLQGKLRLALDAYNLLRNNLRLNITTPDYEMYANNENSALTLNLGVTYSFGAPIRGKSERKSAQELRSRM
;
A
#
# COMPACT_ATOMS: atom_id res chain seq x y z
N GLY A 1 -34.81 -41.71 -29.15
CA GLY A 1 -35.00 -42.49 -30.34
C GLY A 1 -34.58 -43.94 -30.16
N TYR A 2 -34.73 -44.75 -31.15
CA TYR A 2 -34.30 -46.15 -31.14
C TYR A 2 -33.12 -46.28 -32.09
N ARG A 3 -32.22 -47.21 -31.84
CA ARG A 3 -31.10 -47.55 -32.76
C ARG A 3 -31.69 -48.10 -34.06
N PRO A 4 -31.19 -47.72 -35.26
CA PRO A 4 -31.62 -48.35 -36.52
C PRO A 4 -31.34 -49.85 -36.46
N TYR A 5 -32.37 -50.64 -36.70
CA TYR A 5 -32.26 -52.11 -36.82
C TYR A 5 -32.22 -52.46 -38.30
N HIS A 6 -31.19 -53.19 -38.73
CA HIS A 6 -31.05 -53.65 -40.11
C HIS A 6 -30.90 -55.15 -40.10
N GLN A 7 -31.77 -55.84 -40.84
CA GLN A 7 -31.72 -57.27 -41.07
C GLN A 7 -31.88 -57.55 -42.55
N THR A 8 -30.98 -58.29 -43.13
CA THR A 8 -31.09 -58.77 -44.53
C THR A 8 -31.83 -60.08 -44.53
N LEU A 9 -32.96 -60.15 -45.25
CA LEU A 9 -33.79 -61.32 -45.35
C LEU A 9 -33.83 -61.83 -46.78
N THR A 10 -33.68 -63.15 -46.93
CA THR A 10 -33.89 -63.84 -48.20
C THR A 10 -35.29 -64.43 -48.18
N ILE A 11 -36.20 -63.86 -48.95
CA ILE A 11 -37.62 -64.23 -48.98
C ILE A 11 -37.81 -65.38 -49.94
N ALA A 12 -38.08 -66.63 -49.47
CA ALA A 12 -38.45 -67.77 -50.24
C ALA A 12 -39.91 -68.22 -50.07
N GLY A 13 -40.70 -67.51 -49.32
CA GLY A 13 -42.09 -67.72 -48.99
C GLY A 13 -42.62 -66.76 -47.95
N ALA A 14 -43.82 -66.95 -47.37
CA ALA A 14 -44.31 -66.13 -46.27
C ALA A 14 -43.38 -66.31 -45.05
N LEU A 15 -42.83 -65.18 -44.55
CA LEU A 15 -41.88 -65.14 -43.46
C LEU A 15 -42.53 -64.32 -42.29
N ASP A 16 -42.75 -64.98 -41.15
CA ASP A 16 -43.11 -64.30 -39.93
C ASP A 16 -41.86 -63.76 -39.24
N LEU A 17 -41.78 -62.47 -39.00
CA LEU A 17 -40.62 -61.84 -38.42
C LEU A 17 -40.62 -61.84 -36.89
N GLY A 18 -41.69 -62.36 -36.26
CA GLY A 18 -41.82 -62.36 -34.83
C GLY A 18 -41.78 -60.95 -34.21
N GLU A 19 -41.53 -60.85 -32.90
CA GLU A 19 -41.35 -59.57 -32.20
C GLU A 19 -40.00 -58.95 -32.50
N LEU A 20 -39.97 -57.74 -33.08
CA LEU A 20 -38.78 -56.96 -33.23
C LEU A 20 -38.58 -56.02 -32.07
N LEU A 21 -37.65 -56.37 -31.14
CA LEU A 21 -37.24 -55.53 -30.00
C LEU A 21 -36.27 -54.44 -30.49
N LEU A 22 -36.74 -53.19 -30.49
CA LEU A 22 -35.93 -52.03 -30.75
C LEU A 22 -35.24 -51.55 -29.44
N THR A 23 -33.93 -51.37 -29.46
CA THR A 23 -33.16 -50.84 -28.31
C THR A 23 -33.28 -49.32 -28.29
N GLU A 24 -33.73 -48.74 -27.18
CA GLU A 24 -33.72 -47.26 -27.02
C GLU A 24 -32.31 -46.70 -27.14
N GLU A 25 -32.14 -45.69 -27.99
CA GLU A 25 -30.94 -44.90 -28.05
C GLU A 25 -31.13 -43.65 -27.20
N THR A 26 -30.66 -43.70 -25.96
CA THR A 26 -30.42 -42.50 -25.16
C THR A 26 -29.26 -41.74 -25.75
N LYS A 27 -29.49 -40.77 -26.62
CA LYS A 27 -28.51 -39.73 -26.89
C LYS A 27 -28.35 -38.92 -25.58
N GLU A 28 -27.29 -39.20 -24.84
CA GLU A 28 -26.79 -38.18 -23.89
C GLU A 28 -26.49 -36.96 -24.73
N LEU A 29 -27.36 -35.94 -24.65
CA LEU A 29 -27.01 -34.64 -25.09
C LEU A 29 -25.76 -34.24 -24.31
N SER A 30 -24.62 -34.18 -24.97
CA SER A 30 -23.40 -33.63 -24.39
C SER A 30 -23.78 -32.29 -23.80
N ALA A 31 -23.74 -32.20 -22.48
CA ALA A 31 -24.05 -30.99 -21.78
C ALA A 31 -23.25 -29.85 -22.42
N VAL A 32 -23.94 -28.88 -22.96
CA VAL A 32 -23.31 -27.65 -23.46
C VAL A 32 -22.70 -27.01 -22.20
N GLN A 33 -21.43 -27.27 -22.02
CA GLN A 33 -20.66 -26.68 -20.93
C GLN A 33 -20.44 -25.21 -21.34
N VAL A 34 -21.39 -24.34 -21.00
CA VAL A 34 -21.22 -22.89 -21.09
C VAL A 34 -20.18 -22.53 -20.04
N THR A 35 -18.92 -22.57 -20.43
CA THR A 35 -17.82 -21.99 -19.68
C THR A 35 -17.92 -20.48 -19.78
N GLY A 36 -18.83 -19.90 -19.00
CA GLY A 36 -18.86 -18.45 -18.77
C GLY A 36 -17.54 -18.06 -18.13
N ARG A 37 -16.62 -17.43 -18.86
CA ARG A 37 -15.42 -16.84 -18.29
C ARG A 37 -15.86 -15.75 -17.33
N ARG A 38 -15.44 -15.81 -16.07
CA ARG A 38 -15.65 -14.71 -15.13
C ARG A 38 -15.03 -13.44 -15.70
N PRO A 39 -15.69 -12.27 -15.56
CA PRO A 39 -15.04 -11.02 -15.93
C PRO A 39 -13.78 -10.85 -15.07
N ILE A 40 -12.70 -10.37 -15.67
CA ILE A 40 -11.42 -10.16 -14.98
C ILE A 40 -11.56 -9.06 -13.95
N MET A 41 -12.40 -8.06 -14.25
CA MET A 41 -12.69 -6.93 -13.42
C MET A 41 -14.22 -6.82 -13.24
N LEU A 42 -14.65 -6.70 -12.00
CA LEU A 42 -16.06 -6.51 -11.63
C LEU A 42 -16.19 -5.28 -10.74
N ARG A 43 -17.02 -4.33 -11.13
CA ARG A 43 -17.39 -3.18 -10.29
C ARG A 43 -18.57 -3.55 -9.40
N LYS A 44 -18.38 -3.46 -8.10
CA LYS A 44 -19.44 -3.46 -7.08
C LYS A 44 -19.71 -2.01 -6.64
N ALA A 45 -20.78 -1.78 -5.91
CA ALA A 45 -21.13 -0.43 -5.44
C ALA A 45 -19.98 0.27 -4.68
N ASP A 46 -19.25 -0.48 -3.86
CA ASP A 46 -18.21 0.02 -2.96
C ASP A 46 -16.77 -0.35 -3.36
N ARG A 47 -16.57 -1.22 -4.37
CA ARG A 47 -15.25 -1.74 -4.72
C ARG A 47 -15.11 -2.22 -6.14
N MET A 48 -13.86 -2.26 -6.60
CA MET A 48 -13.44 -3.01 -7.78
C MET A 48 -12.90 -4.37 -7.35
N VAL A 49 -13.29 -5.43 -8.04
CA VAL A 49 -12.85 -6.81 -7.77
C VAL A 49 -12.13 -7.33 -9.00
N PHE A 50 -10.93 -7.83 -8.80
CA PHE A 50 -10.07 -8.40 -9.85
C PHE A 50 -9.82 -9.88 -9.58
N ASP A 51 -10.01 -10.73 -10.57
CA ASP A 51 -9.65 -12.14 -10.47
C ASP A 51 -8.11 -12.27 -10.49
N ALA A 52 -7.54 -12.67 -9.36
CA ALA A 52 -6.09 -12.74 -9.18
C ALA A 52 -5.41 -13.73 -10.14
N THR A 53 -6.13 -14.76 -10.59
CA THR A 53 -5.60 -15.79 -11.50
C THR A 53 -5.56 -15.33 -12.94
N GLN A 54 -6.49 -14.44 -13.32
CA GLN A 54 -6.60 -13.94 -14.69
C GLN A 54 -5.77 -12.67 -14.92
N ILE A 55 -5.67 -11.80 -13.89
CA ILE A 55 -4.95 -10.53 -14.02
C ILE A 55 -3.43 -10.73 -14.09
N ALA A 56 -2.92 -11.71 -13.38
CA ALA A 56 -1.49 -11.99 -13.29
C ALA A 56 -1.21 -13.49 -13.32
N PRO A 57 -1.51 -14.19 -14.44
CA PRO A 57 -1.39 -15.65 -14.53
C PRO A 57 0.04 -16.15 -14.33
N ALA A 58 1.03 -15.27 -14.49
CA ALA A 58 2.44 -15.55 -14.31
C ALA A 58 3.04 -15.06 -13.00
N ALA A 59 2.28 -14.39 -12.18
CA ALA A 59 2.78 -13.94 -10.90
C ALA A 59 3.25 -15.12 -10.04
N SER A 60 4.36 -14.93 -9.32
CA SER A 60 4.83 -15.93 -8.35
C SER A 60 4.26 -15.69 -6.97
N SER A 61 3.93 -14.45 -6.67
CA SER A 61 3.52 -13.99 -5.35
C SER A 61 2.35 -13.01 -5.40
N ALA A 62 1.72 -12.78 -4.26
CA ALA A 62 0.72 -11.73 -4.12
C ALA A 62 1.28 -10.35 -4.50
N LEU A 63 2.52 -10.05 -4.17
CA LEU A 63 3.15 -8.79 -4.55
C LEU A 63 3.24 -8.63 -6.08
N ASP A 64 3.56 -9.70 -6.80
CA ASP A 64 3.65 -9.65 -8.27
C ASP A 64 2.26 -9.51 -8.90
N VAL A 65 1.22 -10.10 -8.28
CA VAL A 65 -0.18 -9.87 -8.66
C VAL A 65 -0.54 -8.40 -8.46
N LEU A 66 -0.18 -7.82 -7.33
CA LEU A 66 -0.47 -6.42 -7.02
C LEU A 66 0.23 -5.44 -7.98
N ARG A 67 1.44 -5.74 -8.42
CA ARG A 67 2.13 -4.94 -9.46
C ARG A 67 1.38 -4.88 -10.78
N GLN A 68 0.64 -5.94 -11.10
CA GLN A 68 -0.20 -6.02 -12.29
C GLN A 68 -1.66 -5.65 -12.02
N THR A 69 -2.02 -5.39 -10.74
CA THR A 69 -3.38 -5.01 -10.37
C THR A 69 -3.65 -3.55 -10.72
N PRO A 70 -4.72 -3.27 -11.45
CA PRO A 70 -5.16 -1.92 -11.79
C PRO A 70 -5.23 -0.98 -10.59
N GLY A 71 -4.68 0.22 -10.73
CA GLY A 71 -4.77 1.24 -9.69
C GLY A 71 -3.82 1.03 -8.48
N VAL A 72 -3.02 -0.04 -8.46
CA VAL A 72 -2.03 -0.31 -7.42
C VAL A 72 -0.64 0.08 -7.90
N ASN A 73 0.06 0.84 -7.08
CA ASN A 73 1.48 1.14 -7.27
C ASN A 73 2.30 0.43 -6.20
N VAL A 74 3.27 -0.37 -6.61
CA VAL A 74 4.17 -1.12 -5.73
C VAL A 74 5.59 -0.61 -5.94
N SER A 75 6.15 0.02 -4.93
CA SER A 75 7.54 0.47 -4.86
C SER A 75 8.34 -0.32 -3.83
N ASP A 76 9.65 -0.11 -3.76
CA ASP A 76 10.49 -0.69 -2.71
C ASP A 76 10.14 -0.15 -1.31
N GLY A 77 9.58 1.05 -1.24
CA GLY A 77 9.15 1.69 0.01
C GLY A 77 7.73 1.32 0.47
N GLY A 78 6.93 0.60 -0.33
CA GLY A 78 5.58 0.23 0.06
C GLY A 78 4.60 0.10 -1.10
N ILE A 79 3.33 0.02 -0.71
CA ILE A 79 2.20 -0.09 -1.63
C ILE A 79 1.34 1.15 -1.49
N SER A 80 0.89 1.69 -2.60
CA SER A 80 -0.06 2.79 -2.65
C SER A 80 -1.11 2.56 -3.74
N LEU A 81 -2.24 3.23 -3.64
CA LEU A 81 -3.17 3.34 -4.74
C LEU A 81 -2.86 4.60 -5.54
N ILE A 82 -2.97 4.51 -6.85
CA ILE A 82 -2.67 5.61 -7.76
C ILE A 82 -3.51 6.84 -7.41
N GLY A 83 -2.85 8.00 -7.27
CA GLY A 83 -3.48 9.25 -6.85
C GLY A 83 -3.91 9.31 -5.39
N LYS A 84 -3.39 8.41 -4.52
CA LYS A 84 -3.64 8.40 -3.08
C LYS A 84 -2.35 8.21 -2.29
N GLY A 85 -2.25 8.84 -1.12
CA GLY A 85 -1.03 8.88 -0.32
C GLY A 85 -0.67 7.59 0.42
N GLY A 86 -1.60 6.62 0.51
CA GLY A 86 -1.35 5.37 1.22
C GLY A 86 -2.44 4.34 0.96
N VAL A 87 -2.27 3.13 1.47
CA VAL A 87 -3.27 2.06 1.36
C VAL A 87 -3.32 1.23 2.65
N ILE A 88 -4.53 0.92 3.10
CA ILE A 88 -4.75 -0.08 4.14
C ILE A 88 -4.81 -1.44 3.45
N VAL A 89 -3.88 -2.33 3.79
CA VAL A 89 -3.87 -3.69 3.23
C VAL A 89 -4.62 -4.64 4.17
N LEU A 90 -5.52 -5.40 3.59
CA LEU A 90 -6.25 -6.47 4.28
C LEU A 90 -5.92 -7.82 3.61
N ILE A 91 -5.99 -8.89 4.39
CA ILE A 91 -5.97 -10.26 3.90
C ILE A 91 -7.20 -10.96 4.50
N ASN A 92 -8.10 -11.41 3.64
CA ASN A 92 -9.40 -11.98 4.06
C ASN A 92 -10.19 -11.06 5.00
N ASP A 93 -10.30 -9.77 4.63
CA ASP A 93 -10.94 -8.70 5.41
C ASP A 93 -10.25 -8.36 6.75
N LYS A 94 -9.12 -8.98 7.10
CA LYS A 94 -8.33 -8.68 8.32
C LYS A 94 -7.18 -7.73 8.00
N ARG A 95 -7.02 -6.66 8.77
CA ARG A 95 -5.99 -5.64 8.54
C ARG A 95 -4.59 -6.21 8.75
N VAL A 96 -3.72 -6.01 7.76
CA VAL A 96 -2.28 -6.24 7.90
C VAL A 96 -1.67 -5.01 8.57
N ARG A 97 -1.11 -5.21 9.76
CA ARG A 97 -0.51 -4.13 10.57
C ARG A 97 0.96 -3.87 10.23
N LEU A 98 1.44 -4.35 9.09
CA LEU A 98 2.79 -4.13 8.58
C LEU A 98 2.81 -2.99 7.57
N SER A 99 3.91 -2.28 7.47
CA SER A 99 4.18 -1.22 6.49
C SER A 99 5.57 -1.40 5.88
N GLY A 100 5.90 -0.62 4.87
CA GLY A 100 7.22 -0.60 4.25
C GLY A 100 7.72 -1.98 3.81
N SER A 101 8.97 -2.27 4.08
CA SER A 101 9.66 -3.51 3.70
C SER A 101 9.02 -4.77 4.29
N ALA A 102 8.51 -4.70 5.52
CA ALA A 102 7.86 -5.82 6.19
C ALA A 102 6.56 -6.25 5.49
N LEU A 103 5.74 -5.29 5.05
CA LEU A 103 4.54 -5.55 4.25
C LEU A 103 4.91 -6.15 2.88
N ILE A 104 5.90 -5.60 2.22
CA ILE A 104 6.41 -6.10 0.94
C ILE A 104 6.88 -7.55 1.07
N SER A 105 7.64 -7.86 2.13
CA SER A 105 8.12 -9.22 2.40
C SER A 105 6.99 -10.20 2.68
N LEU A 106 5.99 -9.78 3.48
CA LEU A 106 4.80 -10.57 3.72
C LEU A 106 4.05 -10.89 2.41
N LEU A 107 3.83 -9.91 1.55
CA LEU A 107 3.07 -10.11 0.31
C LEU A 107 3.85 -10.93 -0.72
N ARG A 108 5.18 -10.89 -0.68
CA ARG A 108 6.02 -11.81 -1.47
C ARG A 108 5.90 -13.26 -1.00
N SER A 109 5.59 -13.48 0.25
CA SER A 109 5.49 -14.82 0.82
C SER A 109 4.20 -15.56 0.44
N TYR A 110 3.14 -14.88 0.03
CA TYR A 110 1.92 -15.52 -0.47
C TYR A 110 2.09 -15.93 -1.94
N PRO A 111 2.00 -17.24 -2.29
CA PRO A 111 1.99 -17.66 -3.68
C PRO A 111 0.76 -17.13 -4.42
N GLN A 112 0.90 -16.79 -5.70
CA GLN A 112 -0.23 -16.41 -6.54
C GLN A 112 -1.32 -17.49 -6.58
N SER A 113 -0.94 -18.78 -6.52
CA SER A 113 -1.86 -19.91 -6.50
C SER A 113 -2.89 -19.84 -5.37
N ASP A 114 -2.54 -19.23 -4.26
CA ASP A 114 -3.37 -19.13 -3.07
C ASP A 114 -4.35 -17.94 -3.13
N LEU A 115 -4.17 -17.03 -4.08
CA LEU A 115 -5.04 -15.88 -4.25
C LEU A 115 -6.30 -16.25 -5.04
N GLN A 116 -7.44 -15.74 -4.58
CA GLN A 116 -8.71 -15.81 -5.28
C GLN A 116 -9.00 -14.52 -6.03
N GLU A 117 -9.01 -13.39 -5.32
CA GLU A 117 -9.30 -12.09 -5.90
C GLU A 117 -8.60 -10.96 -5.14
N ILE A 118 -8.37 -9.85 -5.83
CA ILE A 118 -7.92 -8.59 -5.28
C ILE A 118 -9.10 -7.62 -5.29
N GLN A 119 -9.40 -7.00 -4.16
CA GLN A 119 -10.47 -6.02 -4.03
C GLN A 119 -9.86 -4.65 -3.73
N ILE A 120 -10.21 -3.65 -4.52
CA ILE A 120 -9.79 -2.26 -4.31
C ILE A 120 -11.01 -1.44 -3.91
N LEU A 121 -10.97 -0.89 -2.71
CA LEU A 121 -11.96 0.04 -2.20
C LEU A 121 -11.32 1.43 -2.20
N THR A 122 -11.54 2.18 -3.25
CA THR A 122 -11.06 3.57 -3.34
C THR A 122 -11.75 4.47 -2.32
N THR A 123 -12.89 4.02 -1.81
CA THR A 123 -13.74 4.73 -0.85
C THR A 123 -14.26 3.68 0.14
N PRO A 124 -13.53 3.41 1.25
CA PRO A 124 -13.93 2.36 2.20
C PRO A 124 -15.23 2.68 2.94
N PRO A 125 -16.13 1.70 3.13
CA PRO A 125 -17.35 1.82 3.92
C PRO A 125 -17.12 2.09 5.41
N ALA A 126 -18.19 2.45 6.15
CA ALA A 126 -18.16 2.84 7.57
C ALA A 126 -17.60 1.75 8.52
N LYS A 127 -17.68 0.48 8.14
CA LYS A 127 -17.06 -0.64 8.86
C LYS A 127 -15.55 -0.47 9.04
N TYR A 128 -14.87 0.15 8.05
CA TYR A 128 -13.42 0.36 8.10
C TYR A 128 -13.10 1.66 8.86
N GLU A 129 -11.88 1.73 9.38
CA GLU A 129 -11.40 2.93 10.09
C GLU A 129 -11.57 4.19 9.23
N ALA A 130 -12.00 5.29 9.86
CA ALA A 130 -12.10 6.57 9.20
C ALA A 130 -10.71 7.18 8.92
N GLU A 131 -9.69 6.70 9.62
CA GLU A 131 -8.31 7.13 9.46
C GLU A 131 -7.71 6.69 8.11
N GLY A 132 -6.92 7.57 7.55
CA GLY A 132 -6.23 7.39 6.29
C GLY A 132 -7.05 7.86 5.10
N ASN A 133 -6.43 8.74 4.33
CA ASN A 133 -6.92 9.19 3.02
C ASN A 133 -6.69 8.13 1.94
N ALA A 134 -6.23 6.98 2.38
CA ALA A 134 -5.91 5.84 1.57
C ALA A 134 -7.16 5.02 1.25
N GLY A 135 -7.13 4.35 0.12
CA GLY A 135 -8.09 3.29 -0.15
C GLY A 135 -7.76 2.03 0.66
N VAL A 136 -8.58 1.02 0.51
CA VAL A 136 -8.32 -0.32 1.05
C VAL A 136 -8.01 -1.27 -0.09
N LEU A 137 -6.96 -2.05 0.08
CA LEU A 137 -6.58 -3.16 -0.78
C LEU A 137 -6.82 -4.45 0.00
N ASN A 138 -7.79 -5.25 -0.42
CA ASN A 138 -8.12 -6.49 0.24
C ASN A 138 -7.76 -7.68 -0.64
N ILE A 139 -6.93 -8.54 -0.13
CA ILE A 139 -6.43 -9.75 -0.79
C ILE A 139 -7.24 -10.94 -0.27
N ILE A 140 -8.07 -11.52 -1.11
CA ILE A 140 -8.86 -12.69 -0.74
C ILE A 140 -8.11 -13.95 -1.14
N LEU A 141 -7.85 -14.78 -0.16
CA LEU A 141 -7.23 -16.08 -0.35
C LEU A 141 -8.27 -17.16 -0.60
N LYS A 142 -7.91 -18.18 -1.36
CA LYS A 142 -8.74 -19.37 -1.57
C LYS A 142 -8.94 -20.11 -0.25
N LYS A 143 -10.16 -20.47 0.08
CA LYS A 143 -10.44 -21.33 1.24
C LYS A 143 -10.06 -22.78 0.91
N ALA A 144 -9.20 -23.39 1.70
CA ALA A 144 -8.94 -24.81 1.61
C ALA A 144 -10.19 -25.57 2.04
N LYS A 145 -10.81 -26.35 1.13
CA LYS A 145 -12.02 -27.14 1.42
C LYS A 145 -11.71 -28.50 2.03
N ASN A 146 -10.51 -29.05 1.80
CA ASN A 146 -10.08 -30.39 2.24
C ASN A 146 -8.82 -30.27 3.10
N ASP A 147 -8.48 -31.36 3.76
CA ASP A 147 -7.17 -31.51 4.42
C ASP A 147 -6.05 -31.18 3.47
N PHE A 148 -5.11 -30.39 3.92
CA PHE A 148 -4.05 -29.82 3.08
C PHE A 148 -2.77 -29.64 3.90
N PHE A 149 -1.67 -30.05 3.30
CA PHE A 149 -0.34 -29.66 3.75
C PHE A 149 0.50 -29.26 2.53
N GLY A 150 1.08 -28.09 2.59
CA GLY A 150 1.92 -27.59 1.52
C GLY A 150 2.47 -26.23 1.81
N GLY A 151 3.26 -25.73 0.90
CA GLY A 151 3.93 -24.46 1.06
C GLY A 151 4.81 -24.09 -0.11
N SER A 152 5.67 -23.10 0.12
CA SER A 152 6.67 -22.69 -0.87
C SER A 152 7.96 -22.24 -0.19
N ILE A 153 9.05 -22.36 -0.93
CA ILE A 153 10.37 -21.82 -0.59
C ILE A 153 10.82 -20.97 -1.77
N ALA A 154 11.24 -19.75 -1.52
CA ALA A 154 11.56 -18.78 -2.56
C ALA A 154 12.85 -18.00 -2.22
N PRO A 155 14.04 -18.51 -2.60
CA PRO A 155 15.25 -17.72 -2.62
C PRO A 155 15.21 -16.67 -3.72
N ARG A 156 15.81 -15.51 -3.44
CA ARG A 156 15.93 -14.41 -4.39
C ARG A 156 17.25 -13.69 -4.21
N PHE A 157 17.86 -13.30 -5.34
CA PHE A 157 19.06 -12.48 -5.41
C PHE A 157 18.73 -11.19 -6.15
N ARG A 158 19.25 -10.09 -5.65
CA ARG A 158 19.05 -8.76 -6.21
C ARG A 158 20.39 -8.08 -6.38
N LEU A 159 20.68 -7.63 -7.60
CA LEU A 159 21.80 -6.78 -7.93
C LEU A 159 21.31 -5.35 -8.07
N ARG A 160 21.92 -4.42 -7.32
CA ARG A 160 21.61 -2.99 -7.35
C ARG A 160 22.90 -2.22 -7.24
N LYS A 161 23.35 -1.56 -8.33
CA LYS A 161 24.71 -0.99 -8.44
C LYS A 161 25.77 -2.01 -8.02
N ASP A 162 26.51 -1.72 -6.97
CA ASP A 162 27.58 -2.54 -6.34
C ASP A 162 27.09 -3.48 -5.23
N LYS A 163 25.78 -3.47 -4.92
CA LYS A 163 25.20 -4.28 -3.82
C LYS A 163 24.58 -5.55 -4.33
N ILE A 164 24.96 -6.66 -3.68
CA ILE A 164 24.28 -7.96 -3.83
C ILE A 164 23.41 -8.17 -2.59
N LEU A 165 22.09 -8.16 -2.79
CA LEU A 165 21.10 -8.37 -1.75
C LEU A 165 20.47 -9.74 -1.96
N TYR A 166 20.16 -10.42 -0.87
CA TYR A 166 19.55 -11.73 -0.92
C TYR A 166 18.36 -11.83 0.02
N SER A 167 17.45 -12.73 -0.29
CA SER A 167 16.36 -13.06 0.62
C SER A 167 15.91 -14.50 0.43
N LEU A 168 15.44 -15.10 1.52
CA LEU A 168 14.76 -16.38 1.52
C LEU A 168 13.40 -16.19 2.19
N THR A 169 12.35 -16.65 1.53
CA THR A 169 11.01 -16.69 2.11
C THR A 169 10.46 -18.12 2.05
N SER A 170 9.77 -18.53 3.10
CA SER A 170 9.13 -19.84 3.22
C SER A 170 7.73 -19.70 3.79
N ASN A 171 6.79 -20.42 3.22
CA ASN A 171 5.43 -20.55 3.69
C ASN A 171 5.09 -22.01 3.92
N LEU A 172 4.46 -22.30 5.05
CA LEU A 172 3.87 -23.58 5.38
C LEU A 172 2.41 -23.37 5.75
N ASN A 173 1.52 -24.15 5.16
CA ASN A 173 0.10 -24.14 5.45
C ASN A 173 -0.36 -25.57 5.75
N TYR A 174 -1.08 -25.72 6.84
CA TYR A 174 -1.62 -26.97 7.30
C TYR A 174 -3.10 -26.81 7.61
N LYS A 175 -3.92 -27.71 7.11
CA LYS A 175 -5.33 -27.81 7.48
C LYS A 175 -5.69 -29.28 7.58
N LYS A 176 -6.19 -29.68 8.73
CA LYS A 176 -6.75 -31.00 8.97
C LYS A 176 -7.90 -30.87 9.93
N ASP A 177 -9.05 -31.44 9.55
CA ASP A 177 -10.28 -31.41 10.33
C ASP A 177 -10.64 -30.00 10.82
N LYS A 178 -10.51 -29.76 12.13
CA LYS A 178 -10.85 -28.52 12.82
C LYS A 178 -9.67 -27.54 12.94
N VAL A 179 -8.47 -27.96 12.60
CA VAL A 179 -7.25 -27.16 12.76
C VAL A 179 -6.80 -26.57 11.44
N THR A 180 -6.54 -25.27 11.42
CA THR A 180 -5.82 -24.60 10.34
C THR A 180 -4.62 -23.89 10.94
N ALA A 181 -3.41 -24.18 10.46
CA ALA A 181 -2.19 -23.52 10.90
C ALA A 181 -1.41 -22.96 9.72
N SER A 182 -0.75 -21.84 9.94
CA SER A 182 0.12 -21.20 8.96
C SER A 182 1.42 -20.76 9.62
N LEU A 183 2.54 -20.93 8.92
CA LEU A 183 3.85 -20.43 9.31
C LEU A 183 4.50 -19.75 8.11
N GLN A 184 4.93 -18.53 8.28
CA GLN A 184 5.69 -17.78 7.29
C GLN A 184 7.01 -17.34 7.91
N LEU A 185 8.09 -17.65 7.24
CA LEU A 185 9.44 -17.25 7.60
C LEU A 185 10.05 -16.49 6.42
N GLY A 186 10.65 -15.36 6.69
CA GLY A 186 11.36 -14.58 5.69
C GLY A 186 12.59 -13.92 6.32
N GLY A 187 13.64 -13.80 5.54
CA GLY A 187 14.83 -13.11 5.99
C GLY A 187 15.77 -12.82 4.82
N GLY A 188 16.66 -11.87 5.04
CA GLY A 188 17.59 -11.45 4.00
C GLY A 188 18.29 -10.15 4.33
N SER A 189 18.81 -9.52 3.30
CA SER A 189 19.38 -8.19 3.36
C SER A 189 18.55 -7.18 2.58
N SER A 190 18.34 -6.00 3.15
CA SER A 190 17.85 -4.79 2.48
C SER A 190 19.02 -3.86 2.17
N GLY A 191 18.88 -3.00 1.18
CA GLY A 191 19.88 -1.99 0.88
C GLY A 191 19.36 -0.95 -0.08
N TYR A 192 19.87 0.27 0.08
CA TYR A 192 19.58 1.42 -0.76
C TYR A 192 20.82 2.27 -0.97
N ASP A 193 20.81 3.09 -1.99
CA ASP A 193 21.80 4.09 -2.33
C ASP A 193 21.12 5.21 -3.10
N GLY A 194 21.71 6.39 -3.05
CA GLY A 194 21.22 7.53 -3.80
C GLY A 194 22.09 8.77 -3.63
N ARG A 195 21.64 9.84 -4.26
CA ARG A 195 22.27 11.16 -4.18
C ARG A 195 21.15 12.21 -4.16
N LEU A 196 21.30 13.17 -3.28
CA LEU A 196 20.45 14.34 -3.18
C LEU A 196 21.29 15.59 -3.37
N ASP A 197 21.05 16.32 -4.46
CA ASP A 197 21.66 17.61 -4.72
C ASP A 197 20.62 18.68 -4.38
N THR A 198 21.00 19.67 -3.57
CA THR A 198 20.14 20.80 -3.21
C THR A 198 20.88 22.11 -3.50
N TYR A 199 20.16 23.06 -4.07
CA TYR A 199 20.65 24.38 -4.43
C TYR A 199 19.66 25.40 -3.86
N ARG A 200 20.18 26.35 -3.06
CA ARG A 200 19.39 27.39 -2.42
C ARG A 200 19.95 28.76 -2.78
N THR A 201 19.12 29.61 -3.34
CA THR A 201 19.48 31.00 -3.69
C THR A 201 18.72 31.94 -2.78
N TYR A 202 19.41 32.87 -2.19
CA TYR A 202 18.86 33.94 -1.35
C TYR A 202 19.12 35.30 -2.04
N PRO A 203 18.20 35.76 -2.91
CA PRO A 203 18.44 36.95 -3.73
C PRO A 203 18.66 38.20 -2.92
N LYS A 204 17.92 38.40 -1.82
CA LYS A 204 18.05 39.58 -0.95
C LYS A 204 19.37 39.65 -0.20
N GLN A 205 19.99 38.52 0.12
CA GLN A 205 21.28 38.41 0.81
C GLN A 205 22.46 38.33 -0.18
N GLY A 206 22.18 38.11 -1.44
CA GLY A 206 23.20 37.89 -2.44
C GLY A 206 24.04 36.63 -2.19
N THR A 207 23.41 35.56 -1.63
CA THR A 207 24.09 34.30 -1.30
C THR A 207 23.47 33.11 -2.02
N PHE A 208 24.31 32.13 -2.29
CA PHE A 208 23.95 30.85 -2.90
C PHE A 208 24.58 29.71 -2.12
N HIS A 209 23.80 28.68 -1.83
CA HIS A 209 24.25 27.47 -1.13
C HIS A 209 24.01 26.24 -2.00
N SER A 210 25.05 25.42 -2.22
CA SER A 210 24.92 24.10 -2.84
C SER A 210 25.23 23.01 -1.82
N SER A 211 24.52 21.89 -1.89
CA SER A 211 24.78 20.72 -1.06
C SER A 211 24.57 19.47 -1.89
N GLU A 212 25.59 18.64 -1.97
CA GLU A 212 25.57 17.34 -2.64
C GLU A 212 25.72 16.26 -1.58
N THR A 213 24.68 15.44 -1.41
CA THR A 213 24.65 14.39 -0.38
C THR A 213 24.55 13.01 -1.05
N ALA A 214 25.61 12.22 -0.97
CA ALA A 214 25.57 10.81 -1.30
C ALA A 214 25.15 10.00 -0.06
N TYR A 215 24.25 9.05 -0.25
CA TYR A 215 23.80 8.20 0.85
C TYR A 215 23.72 6.73 0.44
N SER A 216 24.06 5.84 1.36
CA SER A 216 24.09 4.40 1.14
C SER A 216 23.80 3.69 2.45
N GLY A 217 22.92 2.70 2.43
CA GLY A 217 22.58 1.91 3.61
C GLY A 217 22.35 0.44 3.25
N GLN A 218 22.55 -0.43 4.24
CA GLN A 218 22.20 -1.85 4.14
C GLN A 218 22.01 -2.47 5.51
N GLY A 219 21.27 -3.57 5.56
CA GLY A 219 21.11 -4.31 6.80
C GLY A 219 20.29 -5.58 6.66
N PRO A 220 20.43 -6.50 7.62
CA PRO A 220 19.61 -7.70 7.69
C PRO A 220 18.21 -7.42 8.21
N TYR A 221 17.25 -8.19 7.74
CA TYR A 221 15.90 -8.25 8.27
C TYR A 221 15.44 -9.70 8.44
N PHE A 222 14.49 -9.89 9.34
CA PHE A 222 13.81 -11.16 9.54
C PHE A 222 12.31 -10.94 9.72
N ASN A 223 11.49 -11.86 9.26
CA ASN A 223 10.04 -11.83 9.43
C ASN A 223 9.55 -13.23 9.83
N LEU A 224 8.82 -13.29 10.92
CA LEU A 224 8.08 -14.46 11.38
C LEU A 224 6.60 -14.12 11.44
N ARG A 225 5.75 -14.98 10.92
CA ARG A 225 4.32 -14.98 11.21
C ARG A 225 3.84 -16.40 11.43
N ALA A 226 3.14 -16.61 12.53
CA ALA A 226 2.47 -17.88 12.85
C ALA A 226 1.00 -17.60 13.13
N GLY A 227 0.14 -18.49 12.67
CA GLY A 227 -1.30 -18.42 12.91
C GLY A 227 -1.87 -19.80 13.15
N LEU A 228 -2.83 -19.88 14.06
CA LEU A 228 -3.58 -21.09 14.39
C LEU A 228 -5.05 -20.75 14.54
N ASP A 229 -5.91 -21.42 13.79
CA ASP A 229 -7.36 -21.36 13.88
C ASP A 229 -7.91 -22.72 14.25
N TYR A 230 -8.88 -22.73 15.15
CA TYR A 230 -9.58 -23.93 15.58
C TYR A 230 -11.08 -23.75 15.43
N ALA A 231 -11.71 -24.63 14.66
CA ALA A 231 -13.15 -24.68 14.48
C ALA A 231 -13.77 -25.60 15.54
N PHE A 232 -14.35 -25.06 16.60
CA PHE A 232 -15.06 -25.83 17.63
C PHE A 232 -16.27 -26.54 17.02
N THR A 233 -17.03 -25.79 16.22
CA THR A 233 -18.14 -26.25 15.38
C THR A 233 -18.05 -25.64 14.00
N PRO A 234 -18.86 -26.05 13.02
CA PRO A 234 -18.92 -25.39 11.72
C PRO A 234 -19.28 -23.89 11.80
N GLU A 235 -19.93 -23.48 12.88
CA GLU A 235 -20.39 -22.10 13.11
C GLU A 235 -19.49 -21.28 14.05
N LEU A 236 -18.64 -21.93 14.85
CA LEU A 236 -17.82 -21.26 15.86
C LEU A 236 -16.34 -21.58 15.66
N SER A 237 -15.54 -20.57 15.41
CA SER A 237 -14.09 -20.69 15.33
C SER A 237 -13.40 -19.64 16.21
N MET A 238 -12.24 -19.98 16.71
CA MET A 238 -11.33 -19.10 17.42
C MET A 238 -9.93 -19.27 16.83
N GLY A 239 -9.21 -18.18 16.73
CA GLY A 239 -7.83 -18.24 16.25
C GLY A 239 -6.93 -17.24 16.96
N ALA A 240 -5.65 -17.49 16.82
CA ALA A 240 -4.60 -16.61 17.30
C ALA A 240 -3.49 -16.50 16.24
N SER A 241 -2.87 -15.33 16.17
CA SER A 241 -1.70 -15.14 15.32
C SER A 241 -0.70 -14.21 15.97
N ILE A 242 0.58 -14.43 15.66
CA ILE A 242 1.68 -13.57 16.06
C ILE A 242 2.53 -13.25 14.84
N SER A 243 3.04 -12.02 14.75
CA SER A 243 4.11 -11.69 13.82
C SER A 243 5.20 -10.89 14.52
N TYR A 244 6.44 -11.12 14.09
CA TYR A 244 7.63 -10.49 14.61
C TYR A 244 8.58 -10.15 13.47
N SER A 245 8.97 -8.89 13.36
CA SER A 245 9.77 -8.37 12.25
C SER A 245 10.85 -7.44 12.77
N PRO A 246 12.02 -7.98 13.18
CA PRO A 246 13.20 -7.18 13.48
C PRO A 246 13.94 -6.79 12.20
N GLU A 247 14.45 -5.57 12.18
CA GLU A 247 15.32 -5.05 11.13
C GLU A 247 16.50 -4.31 11.78
N LYS A 248 17.67 -4.40 11.17
CA LYS A 248 18.85 -3.64 11.55
C LYS A 248 19.43 -3.02 10.29
N GLY A 249 19.80 -1.75 10.35
CA GLY A 249 20.40 -1.02 9.25
C GLY A 249 21.66 -0.30 9.71
N ASN A 250 22.61 -0.16 8.80
CA ASN A 250 23.69 0.81 8.91
C ASN A 250 23.66 1.65 7.64
N SER A 251 23.76 2.97 7.79
CA SER A 251 23.85 3.86 6.66
C SER A 251 24.94 4.91 6.86
N ARG A 252 25.43 5.42 5.74
CA ARG A 252 26.40 6.49 5.68
C ARG A 252 25.93 7.54 4.72
N ARG A 253 26.03 8.80 5.13
CA ARG A 253 25.77 9.96 4.29
C ARG A 253 27.03 10.80 4.23
N GLU A 254 27.44 11.16 3.03
CA GLU A 254 28.56 12.05 2.77
C GLU A 254 28.01 13.30 2.11
N ASN A 255 28.25 14.44 2.74
CA ASN A 255 27.72 15.72 2.32
C ASN A 255 28.89 16.65 1.90
N ASP A 256 28.83 17.21 0.71
CA ASP A 256 29.69 18.28 0.25
C ASP A 256 28.85 19.55 0.06
N SER A 257 28.88 20.43 1.06
CA SER A 257 28.17 21.70 1.03
C SER A 257 29.12 22.85 0.77
N ARG A 258 28.63 23.86 0.05
CA ARG A 258 29.43 25.03 -0.36
C ARG A 258 28.61 26.30 -0.31
N ASP A 259 29.16 27.34 0.29
CA ASP A 259 28.56 28.67 0.34
C ASP A 259 29.27 29.62 -0.63
N TYR A 260 28.44 30.41 -1.32
CA TYR A 260 28.93 31.38 -2.31
C TYR A 260 28.30 32.74 -2.08
N ARG A 261 29.02 33.80 -2.45
CA ARG A 261 28.49 35.15 -2.69
C ARG A 261 28.10 35.28 -4.16
N ILE A 262 26.98 35.88 -4.44
CA ILE A 262 26.52 36.18 -5.79
C ILE A 262 27.09 37.53 -6.17
N LEU A 263 27.98 37.56 -7.15
CA LEU A 263 28.59 38.78 -7.67
C LEU A 263 27.78 39.37 -8.83
N SER A 264 27.20 38.51 -9.66
CA SER A 264 26.29 38.87 -10.75
C SER A 264 25.45 37.63 -11.12
N SER A 265 24.53 37.76 -12.07
CA SER A 265 23.68 36.66 -12.53
C SER A 265 24.42 35.41 -13.03
N LYS A 266 25.73 35.53 -13.32
CA LYS A 266 26.58 34.42 -13.84
C LYS A 266 27.89 34.26 -13.09
N ALA A 267 28.15 35.02 -12.02
CA ALA A 267 29.42 34.98 -11.30
C ALA A 267 29.21 34.74 -9.81
N TYR A 268 29.87 33.74 -9.27
CA TYR A 268 29.82 33.32 -7.88
C TYR A 268 31.24 33.31 -7.30
N GLU A 269 31.38 33.84 -6.09
CA GLU A 269 32.59 33.73 -5.31
C GLU A 269 32.40 32.67 -4.24
N LEU A 270 33.26 31.64 -4.24
CA LEU A 270 33.24 30.61 -3.19
C LEU A 270 33.73 31.23 -1.89
N LEU A 271 32.89 31.14 -0.84
CA LEU A 271 33.21 31.67 0.49
C LEU A 271 33.80 30.60 1.39
N ARG A 272 33.22 29.39 1.39
CA ARG A 272 33.64 28.27 2.25
C ARG A 272 33.13 26.93 1.72
N LEU A 273 33.84 25.88 2.12
CA LEU A 273 33.44 24.48 1.96
C LEU A 273 33.01 23.93 3.32
N LEU A 274 32.05 23.03 3.32
CA LEU A 274 31.44 22.45 4.53
C LEU A 274 31.21 20.93 4.34
N PRO A 275 32.28 20.16 4.16
CA PRO A 275 32.18 18.71 4.07
C PRO A 275 31.66 18.16 5.40
N GLY A 276 30.78 17.17 5.31
CA GLY A 276 30.20 16.50 6.45
C GLY A 276 29.99 15.02 6.20
N VAL A 277 30.03 14.24 7.27
CA VAL A 277 29.77 12.80 7.23
C VAL A 277 28.83 12.45 8.37
N ALA A 278 27.78 11.67 8.06
CA ALA A 278 26.91 11.06 9.04
C ALA A 278 26.98 9.53 8.93
N ASP A 279 27.29 8.86 10.02
CA ASP A 279 27.13 7.42 10.15
C ASP A 279 25.89 7.14 11.02
N GLU A 280 25.00 6.32 10.52
CA GLU A 280 23.71 6.03 11.16
C GLU A 280 23.57 4.53 11.40
N THR A 281 23.01 4.18 12.56
CA THR A 281 22.61 2.82 12.89
C THR A 281 21.13 2.82 13.21
N ASP A 282 20.36 1.93 12.60
CA ASP A 282 18.95 1.74 12.88
C ASP A 282 18.69 0.30 13.34
N LYS A 283 17.93 0.16 14.42
CA LYS A 283 17.42 -1.12 14.90
C LYS A 283 15.95 -0.95 15.16
N SER A 284 15.13 -1.64 14.40
CA SER A 284 13.70 -1.59 14.61
C SER A 284 13.11 -3.00 14.76
N GLN A 285 12.04 -3.10 15.52
CA GLN A 285 11.27 -4.33 15.65
C GLN A 285 9.78 -4.01 15.70
N TYR A 286 9.04 -4.79 14.98
CA TYR A 286 7.59 -4.72 14.92
C TYR A 286 6.99 -6.05 15.37
N THR A 287 6.11 -6.00 16.36
CA THR A 287 5.45 -7.17 16.93
C THR A 287 3.94 -6.98 16.86
N THR A 288 3.21 -7.98 16.37
CA THR A 288 1.76 -8.00 16.49
C THR A 288 1.30 -9.33 17.05
N ALA A 289 0.28 -9.29 17.89
CA ALA A 289 -0.45 -10.46 18.34
C ALA A 289 -1.94 -10.20 18.15
N ASN A 290 -2.67 -11.20 17.67
CA ASN A 290 -4.12 -11.13 17.48
C ASN A 290 -4.77 -12.39 18.07
N VAL A 291 -5.91 -12.20 18.72
CA VAL A 291 -6.84 -13.27 19.06
C VAL A 291 -8.20 -12.88 18.48
N HIS A 292 -8.87 -13.81 17.84
CA HIS A 292 -10.17 -13.56 17.26
C HIS A 292 -11.15 -14.72 17.48
N LEU A 293 -12.42 -14.37 17.50
CA LEU A 293 -13.54 -15.31 17.61
C LEU A 293 -14.57 -14.95 16.55
N GLU A 294 -14.99 -15.93 15.78
CA GLU A 294 -16.00 -15.78 14.73
C GLU A 294 -17.14 -16.78 14.97
N LYS A 295 -18.37 -16.27 14.99
CA LYS A 295 -19.58 -17.07 15.08
C LYS A 295 -20.51 -16.74 13.92
N SER A 296 -20.87 -17.74 13.13
CA SER A 296 -21.96 -17.72 12.17
C SER A 296 -23.18 -18.45 12.75
N PHE A 297 -24.35 -18.28 12.14
CA PHE A 297 -25.59 -18.89 12.65
C PHE A 297 -26.21 -19.74 11.54
N LYS A 298 -26.42 -21.05 11.84
CA LYS A 298 -26.95 -22.00 10.86
C LYS A 298 -28.36 -21.61 10.37
N SER A 299 -29.19 -21.07 11.26
CA SER A 299 -30.55 -20.58 10.93
C SER A 299 -30.58 -19.33 10.07
N ALA A 300 -29.49 -18.56 10.02
CA ALA A 300 -29.36 -17.34 9.27
C ALA A 300 -27.91 -17.19 8.78
N PRO A 301 -27.54 -17.78 7.63
CA PRO A 301 -26.14 -17.86 7.17
C PRO A 301 -25.43 -16.51 6.96
N LYS A 302 -26.18 -15.41 6.85
CA LYS A 302 -25.64 -14.05 6.76
C LYS A 302 -25.47 -13.38 8.13
N ARG A 303 -26.03 -13.95 9.19
CA ARG A 303 -25.86 -13.47 10.57
C ARG A 303 -24.49 -13.89 11.05
N SER A 304 -23.74 -12.97 11.59
CA SER A 304 -22.41 -13.24 12.13
C SER A 304 -22.08 -12.33 13.30
N LEU A 305 -21.29 -12.84 14.22
CA LEU A 305 -20.68 -12.10 15.31
C LEU A 305 -19.18 -12.36 15.23
N SER A 306 -18.35 -11.30 15.24
CA SER A 306 -16.92 -11.43 15.36
C SER A 306 -16.38 -10.52 16.44
N TRP A 307 -15.40 -11.03 17.15
CA TRP A 307 -14.61 -10.28 18.12
C TRP A 307 -13.14 -10.44 17.79
N ASP A 308 -12.40 -9.34 17.79
CA ASP A 308 -10.96 -9.27 17.59
C ASP A 308 -10.31 -8.51 18.74
N ALA A 309 -9.16 -8.99 19.19
CA ALA A 309 -8.26 -8.28 20.08
C ALA A 309 -6.84 -8.32 19.51
N ASP A 310 -6.25 -7.15 19.34
CA ASP A 310 -4.90 -7.00 18.78
C ASP A 310 -3.98 -6.28 19.78
N TYR A 311 -2.74 -6.71 19.81
CA TYR A 311 -1.61 -5.96 20.33
C TYR A 311 -0.67 -5.59 19.19
N VAL A 312 -0.19 -4.34 19.17
CA VAL A 312 0.79 -3.82 18.23
C VAL A 312 1.90 -3.14 19.02
N GLY A 313 3.11 -3.67 18.94
CA GLY A 313 4.31 -3.10 19.53
C GLY A 313 5.31 -2.69 18.47
N TYR A 314 5.82 -1.47 18.58
CA TYR A 314 6.92 -0.95 17.76
C TYR A 314 8.03 -0.43 18.66
N ARG A 315 9.25 -0.79 18.35
CA ARG A 315 10.46 -0.33 19.00
C ARG A 315 11.44 0.07 17.93
N SER A 316 12.00 1.26 18.01
CA SER A 316 13.06 1.72 17.13
C SER A 316 14.14 2.41 17.94
N GLN A 317 15.38 2.14 17.62
CA GLN A 317 16.55 2.81 18.13
C GLN A 317 17.41 3.26 16.97
N GLU A 318 17.62 4.56 16.84
CA GLU A 318 18.44 5.19 15.81
C GLU A 318 19.61 5.90 16.47
N GLY A 319 20.83 5.49 16.14
CA GLY A 319 22.06 6.18 16.52
C GLY A 319 22.59 6.96 15.32
N ARG A 320 22.97 8.22 15.51
CA ARG A 320 23.55 9.07 14.47
C ARG A 320 24.79 9.78 15.01
N ASN A 321 25.92 9.57 14.36
CA ASN A 321 27.13 10.34 14.53
C ASN A 321 27.32 11.25 13.33
N PHE A 322 27.39 12.54 13.53
CA PHE A 322 27.64 13.55 12.48
C PHE A 322 28.86 14.38 12.78
N THR A 323 29.70 14.56 11.79
CA THR A 323 30.87 15.45 11.86
C THR A 323 30.95 16.33 10.61
N SER A 324 31.27 17.58 10.80
CA SER A 324 31.52 18.55 9.71
C SER A 324 32.58 19.56 10.15
N ARG A 325 33.36 20.04 9.20
CA ARG A 325 34.36 21.09 9.41
C ARG A 325 34.31 22.11 8.29
N GLY A 326 34.24 23.38 8.62
CA GLY A 326 34.33 24.45 7.65
C GLY A 326 35.76 24.65 7.15
N LEU A 327 35.92 24.79 5.83
CA LEU A 327 37.18 25.05 5.18
C LEU A 327 37.08 26.33 4.34
N MET A 328 38.14 27.11 4.32
CA MET A 328 38.34 28.20 3.35
C MET A 328 38.44 27.65 1.92
N PRO A 329 38.24 28.45 0.87
CA PRO A 329 38.38 28.00 -0.53
C PRO A 329 39.72 27.35 -0.87
N ASN A 330 40.78 27.71 -0.16
CA ASN A 330 42.14 27.14 -0.29
C ASN A 330 42.32 25.81 0.50
N GLY A 331 41.26 25.30 1.16
CA GLY A 331 41.28 24.07 1.95
C GLY A 331 41.75 24.22 3.40
N THR A 332 42.12 25.44 3.83
CA THR A 332 42.53 25.65 5.24
C THR A 332 41.31 25.60 6.18
N PRO A 333 41.40 24.92 7.34
CA PRO A 333 40.33 24.89 8.31
C PRO A 333 39.96 26.29 8.84
N ILE A 334 38.64 26.54 8.96
CA ILE A 334 38.13 27.77 9.58
C ILE A 334 38.07 27.51 11.11
N PRO A 335 38.78 28.28 11.94
CA PRO A 335 38.77 28.09 13.40
C PRO A 335 37.35 28.18 13.98
N GLY A 336 36.99 27.26 14.86
CA GLY A 336 35.69 27.25 15.50
C GLY A 336 34.52 26.81 14.63
N SER A 337 34.77 26.28 13.42
CA SER A 337 33.73 25.81 12.50
C SER A 337 33.44 24.30 12.61
N ASP A 338 34.16 23.61 13.49
CA ASP A 338 33.89 22.18 13.75
C ASP A 338 32.50 22.01 14.33
N PHE A 339 31.72 21.14 13.71
CA PHE A 339 30.38 20.78 14.18
C PHE A 339 30.28 19.26 14.30
N HIS A 340 29.94 18.80 15.46
CA HIS A 340 29.85 17.38 15.79
C HIS A 340 28.63 17.13 16.66
N PHE A 341 27.94 16.02 16.46
CA PHE A 341 27.00 15.49 17.42
C PHE A 341 26.90 13.97 17.33
N ASP A 342 26.67 13.38 18.50
CA ASP A 342 26.20 12.02 18.68
C ASP A 342 24.80 12.07 19.24
N ALA A 343 23.86 11.43 18.56
CA ALA A 343 22.47 11.37 18.94
C ALA A 343 22.00 9.92 19.01
N LEU A 344 21.24 9.60 20.05
CA LEU A 344 20.52 8.33 20.18
C LEU A 344 19.04 8.63 20.34
N THR A 345 18.24 8.19 19.37
CA THR A 345 16.78 8.35 19.39
C THR A 345 16.12 6.98 19.60
N ASP A 346 15.30 6.88 20.63
CA ASP A 346 14.49 5.70 20.92
C ASP A 346 13.02 6.03 20.75
N GLN A 347 12.30 5.20 19.99
CA GLN A 347 10.85 5.24 19.89
C GLN A 347 10.23 3.94 20.38
N HIS A 348 9.23 4.07 21.22
CA HIS A 348 8.50 2.97 21.81
C HIS A 348 7.00 3.22 21.67
N THR A 349 6.31 2.36 20.94
CA THR A 349 4.86 2.45 20.75
C THR A 349 4.20 1.13 21.12
N ASP A 350 3.18 1.20 21.99
CA ASP A 350 2.30 0.09 22.32
C ASP A 350 0.87 0.48 22.00
N SER A 351 0.16 -0.38 21.27
CA SER A 351 -1.25 -0.17 20.93
C SER A 351 -2.06 -1.43 21.21
N TYR A 352 -3.13 -1.30 21.98
CA TYR A 352 -4.12 -2.33 22.25
C TYR A 352 -5.39 -1.97 21.52
N ILE A 353 -5.98 -2.92 20.82
CA ILE A 353 -7.14 -2.69 19.98
C ILE A 353 -8.13 -3.82 20.25
N THR A 354 -9.41 -3.47 20.43
CA THR A 354 -10.47 -4.47 20.42
C THR A 354 -11.63 -4.01 19.57
N SER A 355 -12.29 -4.94 18.89
CA SER A 355 -13.47 -4.67 18.09
C SER A 355 -14.48 -5.79 18.19
N LEU A 356 -15.76 -5.40 18.19
CA LEU A 356 -16.90 -6.30 18.16
C LEU A 356 -17.78 -5.89 16.99
N ASP A 357 -18.03 -6.82 16.08
CA ASP A 357 -18.81 -6.63 14.87
C ASP A 357 -19.98 -7.62 14.83
N TYR A 358 -21.18 -7.12 14.59
CA TYR A 358 -22.37 -7.94 14.41
C TYR A 358 -23.05 -7.61 13.10
N THR A 359 -23.47 -8.65 12.38
CA THR A 359 -24.22 -8.53 11.12
C THR A 359 -25.52 -9.27 11.23
N GLU A 360 -26.64 -8.57 10.98
CA GLU A 360 -27.99 -9.08 10.94
C GLU A 360 -28.55 -9.01 9.52
N PRO A 361 -29.09 -10.12 8.97
CA PRO A 361 -29.86 -10.07 7.74
C PRO A 361 -31.22 -9.40 7.98
N ILE A 362 -31.56 -8.39 7.19
CA ILE A 362 -32.84 -7.68 7.24
C ILE A 362 -33.50 -7.77 5.86
N GLY A 363 -34.46 -8.65 5.68
CA GLY A 363 -35.07 -8.94 4.40
C GLY A 363 -34.04 -9.37 3.36
N LYS A 364 -33.97 -8.68 2.23
CA LYS A 364 -32.95 -8.92 1.19
C LYS A 364 -31.60 -8.30 1.53
N GLY A 365 -31.54 -7.40 2.52
CA GLY A 365 -30.34 -6.65 2.90
C GLY A 365 -29.63 -7.20 4.12
N THR A 366 -28.62 -6.45 4.60
CA THR A 366 -27.89 -6.71 5.83
C THR A 366 -27.63 -5.40 6.55
N LEU A 367 -27.79 -5.40 7.88
CA LEU A 367 -27.35 -4.34 8.76
C LEU A 367 -26.15 -4.86 9.55
N SER A 368 -25.03 -4.16 9.48
CA SER A 368 -23.86 -4.43 10.30
C SER A 368 -23.65 -3.27 11.24
N PHE A 369 -23.35 -3.55 12.48
CA PHE A 369 -22.97 -2.54 13.46
C PHE A 369 -21.86 -3.09 14.34
N GLY A 370 -21.03 -2.19 14.86
CA GLY A 370 -19.92 -2.59 15.68
C GLY A 370 -19.36 -1.46 16.52
N ALA A 371 -18.54 -1.87 17.46
CA ALA A 371 -17.80 -1.00 18.35
C ALA A 371 -16.31 -1.33 18.29
N LYS A 372 -15.45 -0.31 18.40
CA LYS A 372 -14.01 -0.47 18.42
C LYS A 372 -13.37 0.46 19.44
N GLY A 373 -12.44 -0.06 20.24
CA GLY A 373 -11.57 0.70 21.11
C GLY A 373 -10.10 0.53 20.67
N THR A 374 -9.36 1.63 20.69
CA THR A 374 -7.90 1.65 20.43
C THR A 374 -7.25 2.48 21.51
N TRP A 375 -6.21 1.96 22.15
CA TRP A 375 -5.43 2.63 23.19
C TRP A 375 -3.97 2.56 22.77
N THR A 376 -3.39 3.70 22.44
CA THR A 376 -2.00 3.80 21.98
C THR A 376 -1.22 4.71 22.89
N ARG A 377 -0.05 4.25 23.30
CA ARG A 377 0.97 5.04 23.96
C ARG A 377 2.25 5.02 23.14
N THR A 378 2.77 6.21 22.84
CA THR A 378 4.04 6.39 22.15
C THR A 378 4.97 7.23 23.02
N THR A 379 6.19 6.76 23.22
CA THR A 379 7.26 7.51 23.88
C THR A 379 8.41 7.66 22.91
N ASN A 380 8.85 8.88 22.69
CA ASN A 380 10.07 9.21 21.94
C ASN A 380 11.07 9.82 22.93
N ARG A 381 12.31 9.36 22.88
CA ARG A 381 13.42 9.91 23.63
C ARG A 381 14.56 10.21 22.67
N SER A 382 15.20 11.36 22.84
CA SER A 382 16.35 11.77 22.06
C SER A 382 17.43 12.26 23.01
N ASP A 383 18.56 11.59 23.02
CA ASP A 383 19.71 11.91 23.85
C ASP A 383 20.87 12.38 22.98
N TYR A 384 21.46 13.53 23.30
CA TYR A 384 22.66 14.08 22.67
C TYR A 384 23.81 14.04 23.69
N ASP A 385 24.98 13.60 23.22
CA ASP A 385 26.20 13.51 24.04
C ASP A 385 26.70 14.90 24.47
N ALA A 386 27.34 14.95 25.65
CA ALA A 386 27.98 16.16 26.19
C ALA A 386 29.07 16.74 25.30
N LYS A 387 29.71 15.93 24.44
CA LYS A 387 30.69 16.37 23.44
C LYS A 387 30.04 16.96 22.19
N SER A 388 28.73 16.87 22.07
CA SER A 388 28.00 17.47 20.95
C SER A 388 28.20 18.99 20.92
N SER A 389 28.36 19.56 19.73
CA SER A 389 28.38 21.02 19.52
C SER A 389 27.13 21.73 20.02
N MET A 390 26.06 20.97 20.32
CA MET A 390 24.80 21.44 20.88
C MET A 390 24.71 21.27 22.38
N GLY A 391 25.74 20.71 23.02
CA GLY A 391 25.76 20.32 24.43
C GLY A 391 24.95 19.07 24.74
N GLU A 392 25.06 18.62 25.98
CA GLU A 392 24.27 17.49 26.49
C GLU A 392 22.79 17.85 26.56
N ARG A 393 21.95 16.97 26.00
CA ARG A 393 20.52 17.20 25.96
C ARG A 393 19.77 15.88 26.04
N HIS A 394 18.74 15.85 26.87
CA HIS A 394 17.84 14.70 27.03
C HIS A 394 16.41 15.15 26.81
N ASP A 395 15.82 14.72 25.74
CA ASP A 395 14.45 15.05 25.39
C ASP A 395 13.57 13.80 25.48
N LYS A 396 12.41 13.91 26.13
CA LYS A 396 11.43 12.84 26.22
C LYS A 396 10.03 13.36 26.01
N ILE A 397 9.30 12.79 25.05
CA ILE A 397 7.89 13.08 24.83
C ILE A 397 7.09 11.78 24.89
N THR A 398 5.94 11.85 25.55
CA THR A 398 4.98 10.74 25.60
C THR A 398 3.62 11.25 25.11
N PHE A 399 3.00 10.48 24.23
CA PHE A 399 1.64 10.71 23.74
C PHE A 399 0.76 9.51 24.05
N ASP A 400 -0.40 9.77 24.62
CA ASP A 400 -1.50 8.83 24.75
C ASP A 400 -2.63 9.22 23.81
N GLU A 401 -3.06 8.28 22.99
CA GLU A 401 -4.22 8.45 22.12
C GLU A 401 -5.21 7.30 22.33
N HIS A 402 -6.44 7.66 22.72
CA HIS A 402 -7.53 6.72 22.88
C HIS A 402 -8.62 7.04 21.85
N VAL A 403 -8.98 6.07 21.02
CA VAL A 403 -10.03 6.22 20.02
C VAL A 403 -11.15 5.22 20.28
N TYR A 404 -12.36 5.73 20.49
CA TYR A 404 -13.57 4.93 20.63
C TYR A 404 -14.47 5.18 19.43
N ALA A 405 -14.86 4.11 18.75
CA ALA A 405 -15.67 4.19 17.55
C ALA A 405 -16.91 3.32 17.64
N LEU A 406 -18.02 3.85 17.15
CA LEU A 406 -19.25 3.13 16.87
C LEU A 406 -19.60 3.29 15.41
N TYR A 407 -20.10 2.25 14.77
CA TYR A 407 -20.57 2.35 13.41
C TYR A 407 -21.83 1.52 13.15
N ALA A 408 -22.60 1.95 12.14
CA ALA A 408 -23.67 1.18 11.51
C ALA A 408 -23.50 1.26 9.98
N ASP A 409 -23.69 0.14 9.29
CA ASP A 409 -23.54 -0.01 7.84
C ASP A 409 -24.70 -0.85 7.32
N PHE A 410 -25.54 -0.27 6.48
CA PHE A 410 -26.70 -0.90 5.89
C PHE A 410 -26.48 -1.14 4.40
N LYS A 411 -26.58 -2.39 3.96
CA LYS A 411 -26.49 -2.80 2.57
C LYS A 411 -27.81 -3.42 2.14
N HIS A 412 -28.41 -2.93 1.07
CA HIS A 412 -29.71 -3.40 0.58
C HIS A 412 -29.78 -3.39 -0.97
N PRO A 413 -30.16 -4.49 -1.63
CA PRO A 413 -30.55 -4.46 -3.02
C PRO A 413 -31.94 -3.83 -3.12
N LEU A 414 -32.02 -2.60 -3.67
CA LEU A 414 -33.28 -1.90 -3.87
C LEU A 414 -34.12 -2.57 -4.99
N SER A 415 -33.44 -3.16 -5.97
CA SER A 415 -34.00 -3.97 -7.04
C SER A 415 -32.92 -4.91 -7.61
N ASP A 416 -33.24 -5.68 -8.64
CA ASP A 416 -32.25 -6.51 -9.35
C ASP A 416 -31.14 -5.68 -10.01
N LYS A 417 -31.40 -4.39 -10.28
CA LYS A 417 -30.45 -3.47 -10.92
C LYS A 417 -29.81 -2.48 -9.97
N TRP A 418 -30.45 -2.16 -8.85
CA TRP A 418 -30.02 -1.13 -7.91
C TRP A 418 -29.57 -1.71 -6.59
N ASN A 419 -28.39 -1.29 -6.14
CA ASN A 419 -27.80 -1.66 -4.88
C ASN A 419 -27.44 -0.42 -4.08
N LEU A 420 -27.91 -0.33 -2.84
CA LEU A 420 -27.61 0.72 -1.89
C LEU A 420 -26.70 0.18 -0.78
N ARG A 421 -25.70 0.93 -0.40
CA ARG A 421 -24.98 0.77 0.86
C ARG A 421 -24.80 2.14 1.48
N THR A 422 -25.20 2.30 2.71
CA THR A 422 -25.02 3.53 3.47
C THR A 422 -24.52 3.21 4.87
N GLY A 423 -23.72 4.08 5.43
CA GLY A 423 -23.18 3.86 6.76
C GLY A 423 -22.82 5.16 7.46
N LEU A 424 -22.80 5.09 8.77
CA LEU A 424 -22.38 6.14 9.67
C LEU A 424 -21.38 5.60 10.67
N ARG A 425 -20.27 6.30 10.83
CA ARG A 425 -19.27 6.01 11.85
C ARG A 425 -19.04 7.25 12.69
N MET A 426 -18.99 7.08 13.99
CA MET A 426 -18.68 8.11 14.97
C MET A 426 -17.39 7.71 15.69
N GLU A 427 -16.42 8.63 15.81
CA GLU A 427 -15.19 8.42 16.54
C GLU A 427 -14.98 9.52 17.56
N TYR A 428 -14.88 9.13 18.82
CA TYR A 428 -14.40 9.99 19.90
C TYR A 428 -12.92 9.72 20.12
N THR A 429 -12.09 10.73 19.96
CA THR A 429 -10.65 10.67 20.17
C THR A 429 -10.29 11.50 21.40
N HIS A 430 -9.57 10.89 22.32
CA HIS A 430 -8.97 11.55 23.48
C HIS A 430 -7.46 11.50 23.33
N THR A 431 -6.79 12.66 23.41
CA THR A 431 -5.33 12.75 23.34
C THR A 431 -4.81 13.42 24.61
N ALA A 432 -3.73 12.87 25.14
CA ALA A 432 -2.96 13.43 26.26
C ALA A 432 -1.47 13.29 25.94
N GLY A 433 -0.65 14.11 26.58
CA GLY A 433 0.80 14.01 26.35
C GLY A 433 1.59 14.80 27.37
N GLU A 434 2.88 14.50 27.40
CA GLU A 434 3.85 15.08 28.32
C GLU A 434 5.18 15.25 27.58
N ASN A 435 5.78 16.43 27.70
CA ASN A 435 7.07 16.78 27.13
C ASN A 435 8.02 17.16 28.26
N ASN A 436 9.08 16.37 28.52
CA ASN A 436 10.06 16.53 29.59
C ASN A 436 9.40 16.78 30.98
N GLY A 437 8.36 15.99 31.31
CA GLY A 437 7.61 16.13 32.56
C GLY A 437 6.55 17.24 32.57
N ARG A 438 6.44 18.03 31.49
CA ARG A 438 5.44 19.08 31.35
C ARG A 438 4.25 18.59 30.52
N ARG A 439 3.04 18.68 31.09
CA ARG A 439 1.80 18.32 30.40
C ARG A 439 1.56 19.21 29.17
N LEU A 440 1.13 18.61 28.06
CA LEU A 440 0.75 19.31 26.83
C LEU A 440 -0.72 19.74 26.92
N GLU A 441 -0.96 21.05 27.19
CA GLU A 441 -2.30 21.58 27.47
C GLU A 441 -3.16 21.77 26.22
N HIS A 442 -2.54 21.83 25.04
CA HIS A 442 -3.24 22.05 23.76
C HIS A 442 -3.85 20.78 23.16
N LEU A 443 -3.52 19.58 23.70
CA LEU A 443 -4.13 18.33 23.29
C LEU A 443 -5.57 18.23 23.76
N ARG A 444 -6.48 17.86 22.87
CA ARG A 444 -7.93 17.94 23.10
C ARG A 444 -8.64 16.65 22.75
N SER A 445 -9.78 16.46 23.39
CA SER A 445 -10.76 15.44 22.99
C SER A 445 -11.70 16.02 21.93
N TYR A 446 -12.03 15.21 20.93
CA TYR A 446 -12.93 15.60 19.85
C TYR A 446 -13.77 14.45 19.32
N LEU A 447 -14.96 14.78 18.83
CA LEU A 447 -15.87 13.84 18.17
C LEU A 447 -15.90 14.14 16.67
N ASN A 448 -15.79 13.09 15.86
CA ASN A 448 -15.97 13.18 14.42
C ASN A 448 -17.04 12.20 13.93
N ILE A 449 -17.73 12.58 12.86
CA ILE A 449 -18.79 11.80 12.22
C ILE A 449 -18.41 11.58 10.76
N PHE A 450 -18.49 10.34 10.30
CA PHE A 450 -18.07 9.90 8.98
C PHE A 450 -19.21 9.21 8.24
N PRO A 451 -20.02 9.96 7.50
CA PRO A 451 -21.06 9.38 6.64
C PRO A 451 -20.42 8.71 5.41
N THR A 452 -21.05 7.63 4.96
CA THR A 452 -20.71 6.95 3.71
C THR A 452 -21.98 6.63 2.92
N LEU A 453 -21.93 6.81 1.60
CA LEU A 453 -23.01 6.48 0.67
C LEU A 453 -22.42 5.80 -0.56
N PHE A 454 -23.01 4.66 -0.95
CA PHE A 454 -22.68 3.96 -2.18
C PHE A 454 -23.98 3.54 -2.87
N LEU A 455 -24.13 3.94 -4.10
CA LEU A 455 -25.25 3.56 -4.93
C LEU A 455 -24.68 2.90 -6.19
N GLY A 456 -25.08 1.67 -6.45
CA GLY A 456 -24.72 0.91 -7.63
C GLY A 456 -25.93 0.70 -8.53
N PHE A 457 -25.76 0.87 -9.83
CA PHE A 457 -26.77 0.62 -10.86
C PHE A 457 -26.19 -0.25 -11.96
N ASN A 458 -26.73 -1.47 -12.11
CA ASN A 458 -26.34 -2.45 -13.13
C ASN A 458 -27.55 -2.73 -14.02
N PRO A 459 -27.77 -1.94 -15.08
CA PRO A 459 -28.92 -2.13 -15.97
C PRO A 459 -28.89 -3.49 -16.68
N ASN A 460 -27.70 -4.02 -16.94
CA ASN A 460 -27.43 -5.32 -17.57
C ASN A 460 -25.97 -5.76 -17.27
N ASP A 461 -25.57 -6.93 -17.78
CA ASP A 461 -24.23 -7.51 -17.55
C ASP A 461 -23.08 -6.73 -18.23
N ARG A 462 -23.38 -5.79 -19.12
CA ARG A 462 -22.37 -5.01 -19.84
C ARG A 462 -22.06 -3.67 -19.18
N HIS A 463 -22.99 -3.11 -18.44
CA HIS A 463 -22.91 -1.76 -17.89
C HIS A 463 -23.05 -1.76 -16.39
N ALA A 464 -22.14 -1.14 -15.68
CA ALA A 464 -22.22 -0.91 -14.25
C ALA A 464 -21.89 0.55 -13.92
N PHE A 465 -22.75 1.18 -13.14
CA PHE A 465 -22.58 2.56 -12.66
C PHE A 465 -22.46 2.57 -11.13
N SER A 466 -21.73 3.51 -10.58
CA SER A 466 -21.64 3.72 -9.13
C SER A 466 -21.55 5.19 -8.77
N LEU A 467 -22.18 5.56 -7.65
CA LEU A 467 -22.01 6.86 -6.98
C LEU A 467 -21.52 6.58 -5.57
N ASN A 468 -20.40 7.21 -5.19
CA ASN A 468 -19.76 7.01 -3.89
C ASN A 468 -19.50 8.35 -3.22
N GLY A 469 -19.94 8.52 -1.97
CA GLY A 469 -19.69 9.70 -1.15
C GLY A 469 -19.13 9.34 0.23
N THR A 470 -18.07 10.01 0.68
CA THR A 470 -17.47 9.75 2.01
C THR A 470 -16.80 10.98 2.61
N VAL A 471 -16.73 11.00 3.93
CA VAL A 471 -15.87 11.89 4.71
C VAL A 471 -14.87 11.03 5.49
N ARG A 472 -13.60 11.43 5.53
CA ARG A 472 -12.52 10.71 6.21
C ARG A 472 -11.55 11.68 6.89
N LEU A 473 -10.70 11.16 7.79
CA LEU A 473 -9.65 11.95 8.43
C LEU A 473 -8.27 11.32 8.25
N ASN A 474 -7.23 12.13 8.47
CA ASN A 474 -5.85 11.68 8.58
C ASN A 474 -5.23 12.33 9.82
N ARG A 475 -4.86 11.51 10.82
CA ARG A 475 -4.22 11.98 12.05
C ARG A 475 -2.77 12.29 11.80
N PRO A 476 -2.17 13.25 12.53
CA PRO A 476 -0.73 13.43 12.51
C PRO A 476 -0.02 12.14 12.94
N HIS A 477 1.10 11.84 12.31
CA HIS A 477 2.00 10.80 12.81
C HIS A 477 2.68 11.29 14.10
N PHE A 478 2.99 10.38 15.01
CA PHE A 478 3.59 10.75 16.31
C PHE A 478 4.92 11.50 16.14
N GLY A 479 5.73 11.18 15.13
CA GLY A 479 6.94 11.95 14.79
C GLY A 479 6.66 13.39 14.35
N GLN A 480 5.51 13.66 13.72
CA GLN A 480 5.11 15.03 13.34
C GLN A 480 4.68 15.86 14.54
N LEU A 481 4.32 15.22 15.66
CA LEU A 481 3.95 15.88 16.91
C LEU A 481 5.16 16.13 17.82
N SER A 482 6.32 15.52 17.56
CA SER A 482 7.52 15.67 18.38
C SER A 482 8.18 17.04 18.14
N PRO A 483 8.23 17.93 19.12
CA PRO A 483 8.82 19.26 18.96
C PRO A 483 10.34 19.26 18.98
N PHE A 484 10.94 18.10 19.20
CA PHE A 484 12.40 17.98 19.30
C PHE A 484 13.05 18.24 17.96
N ALA A 485 14.18 18.96 18.01
CA ALA A 485 14.99 19.18 16.84
C ALA A 485 15.74 17.91 16.49
N ASP A 486 15.47 17.33 15.34
CA ASP A 486 16.30 16.30 14.73
C ASP A 486 17.23 16.97 13.72
N TYR A 487 18.53 16.93 13.98
CA TYR A 487 19.54 17.56 13.16
C TYR A 487 19.99 16.61 12.07
N GLU A 488 19.68 16.91 10.81
CA GLU A 488 20.32 16.22 9.69
C GLU A 488 21.77 16.66 9.50
N ASN A 489 22.01 17.95 9.72
CA ASN A 489 23.32 18.61 9.74
C ASN A 489 23.17 19.97 10.43
N GLN A 490 24.24 20.76 10.50
CA GLN A 490 24.24 22.09 11.11
C GLN A 490 23.27 23.11 10.47
N TYR A 491 22.80 22.86 9.23
CA TYR A 491 21.93 23.75 8.48
C TYR A 491 20.51 23.20 8.27
N SER A 492 20.25 21.96 8.63
CA SER A 492 18.96 21.31 8.40
C SER A 492 18.45 20.66 9.67
N ILE A 493 17.34 21.19 10.17
CA ILE A 493 16.69 20.75 11.39
C ILE A 493 15.26 20.31 11.04
N MET A 494 14.87 19.11 11.46
CA MET A 494 13.47 18.68 11.44
C MET A 494 12.84 18.86 12.82
N ARG A 495 11.62 19.38 12.86
CA ARG A 495 10.81 19.49 14.10
C ARG A 495 9.37 19.14 13.79
N GLY A 496 8.73 18.44 14.68
CA GLY A 496 7.28 18.31 14.68
C GLY A 496 6.61 19.55 15.30
N LYS A 497 5.29 19.56 15.26
CA LYS A 497 4.44 20.59 15.86
C LYS A 497 3.38 19.91 16.72
N GLU A 498 3.41 20.17 18.02
CA GLU A 498 2.61 19.48 19.04
C GLU A 498 1.09 19.68 18.88
N ASP A 499 0.65 20.82 18.30
CA ASP A 499 -0.75 21.24 18.18
C ASP A 499 -1.40 20.87 16.84
N LEU A 500 -0.79 19.97 16.06
CA LEU A 500 -1.35 19.51 14.80
C LEU A 500 -2.71 18.86 15.00
N ARG A 501 -3.65 19.24 14.13
CA ARG A 501 -5.00 18.68 14.07
C ARG A 501 -5.10 17.61 13.00
N ALA A 502 -6.07 16.69 13.13
CA ALA A 502 -6.37 15.73 12.09
C ALA A 502 -6.92 16.44 10.84
N ALA A 503 -6.28 16.21 9.70
CA ALA A 503 -6.76 16.61 8.39
C ALA A 503 -8.03 15.88 8.02
N LYS A 504 -9.00 16.53 7.35
CA LYS A 504 -10.26 15.92 6.94
C LYS A 504 -10.46 16.06 5.44
N ARG A 505 -11.05 15.05 4.82
CA ARG A 505 -11.36 15.06 3.38
C ARG A 505 -12.76 14.54 3.11
N ALA A 506 -13.55 15.33 2.37
CA ALA A 506 -14.76 14.88 1.71
C ALA A 506 -14.45 14.47 0.27
N LYS A 507 -15.08 13.40 -0.19
CA LYS A 507 -14.93 12.91 -1.57
C LYS A 507 -16.27 12.43 -2.12
N LEU A 508 -16.56 12.79 -3.39
CA LEU A 508 -17.64 12.26 -4.21
C LEU A 508 -17.03 11.64 -5.47
N ALA A 509 -17.51 10.48 -5.90
CA ALA A 509 -17.04 9.82 -7.12
C ALA A 509 -18.18 9.16 -7.89
N LEU A 510 -18.20 9.36 -9.21
CA LEU A 510 -19.05 8.68 -10.16
C LEU A 510 -18.21 7.68 -10.95
N GLY A 511 -18.64 6.43 -11.04
CA GLY A 511 -17.94 5.37 -11.74
C GLY A 511 -18.82 4.75 -12.82
N TYR A 512 -18.21 4.38 -13.93
CA TYR A 512 -18.83 3.63 -15.02
C TYR A 512 -17.90 2.54 -15.51
N THR A 513 -18.39 1.32 -15.61
CA THR A 513 -17.65 0.17 -16.13
C THR A 513 -18.41 -0.46 -17.30
N PHE A 514 -17.71 -0.70 -18.40
CA PHE A 514 -18.23 -1.36 -19.61
C PHE A 514 -17.57 -2.72 -19.82
N LEU A 515 -18.37 -3.78 -19.95
CA LEU A 515 -17.96 -5.17 -20.20
C LEU A 515 -16.93 -5.72 -19.19
N GLY A 516 -16.79 -5.11 -18.00
CA GLY A 516 -15.73 -5.48 -17.04
C GLY A 516 -14.31 -5.30 -17.58
N ALA A 517 -14.11 -4.47 -18.59
CA ALA A 517 -12.82 -4.26 -19.25
C ALA A 517 -12.43 -2.79 -19.35
N LEU A 518 -13.40 -1.91 -19.49
CA LEU A 518 -13.21 -0.46 -19.58
C LEU A 518 -13.88 0.21 -18.39
N ASP A 519 -13.11 0.98 -17.63
CA ASP A 519 -13.57 1.66 -16.42
C ASP A 519 -13.28 3.16 -16.49
N PHE A 520 -14.26 3.97 -16.12
CA PHE A 520 -14.15 5.42 -15.97
C PHE A 520 -14.59 5.83 -14.58
N GLN A 521 -13.88 6.75 -13.96
CA GLN A 521 -14.26 7.37 -12.70
C GLN A 521 -14.03 8.87 -12.76
N LEU A 522 -15.09 9.63 -12.50
CA LEU A 522 -15.01 11.07 -12.25
C LEU A 522 -15.08 11.29 -10.74
N ASP A 523 -14.14 12.03 -10.16
CA ASP A 523 -14.14 12.31 -8.75
C ASP A 523 -13.86 13.77 -8.43
N GLY A 524 -14.49 14.26 -7.34
CA GLY A 524 -14.24 15.55 -6.73
C GLY A 524 -13.99 15.40 -5.25
N GLY A 525 -13.10 16.23 -4.68
CA GLY A 525 -12.78 16.18 -3.26
C GLY A 525 -12.29 17.52 -2.72
N TYR A 526 -12.52 17.71 -1.42
CA TYR A 526 -12.03 18.85 -0.66
C TYR A 526 -11.33 18.39 0.60
N LEU A 527 -10.09 18.84 0.78
CA LEU A 527 -9.25 18.65 1.96
C LEU A 527 -9.24 19.94 2.77
N TRP A 528 -9.46 19.84 4.08
CA TRP A 528 -9.27 20.92 5.03
C TRP A 528 -8.43 20.48 6.22
N ASP A 529 -7.77 21.43 6.88
CA ASP A 529 -6.76 21.18 7.92
C ASP A 529 -5.66 20.22 7.44
N GLY A 530 -5.31 20.26 6.15
CA GLY A 530 -4.27 19.40 5.56
C GLY A 530 -2.95 19.63 6.27
N ILE A 531 -2.29 18.51 6.66
CA ILE A 531 -0.97 18.55 7.30
C ILE A 531 0.05 18.56 6.17
N THR A 532 0.74 19.67 6.03
CA THR A 532 1.77 19.87 5.02
C THR A 532 3.11 20.19 5.65
N GLN A 533 4.18 19.85 4.95
CA GLN A 533 5.54 20.18 5.34
C GLN A 533 5.81 21.66 5.03
N VAL A 534 6.31 22.38 6.02
CA VAL A 534 6.68 23.80 5.94
C VAL A 534 8.17 23.93 6.13
N ILE A 535 8.85 24.50 5.16
CA ILE A 535 10.29 24.80 5.26
C ILE A 535 10.43 26.29 5.60
N ARG A 536 11.11 26.58 6.69
CA ARG A 536 11.48 27.94 7.09
C ARG A 536 13.00 28.04 7.00
N LEU A 537 13.49 29.01 6.26
CA LEU A 537 14.91 29.26 6.13
C LEU A 537 15.24 30.54 6.88
N ASP A 538 16.27 30.47 7.74
CA ASP A 538 16.89 31.64 8.34
C ASP A 538 17.96 32.18 7.38
N PRO A 539 17.75 33.38 6.82
CA PRO A 539 18.67 33.92 5.83
C PRO A 539 20.01 34.37 6.43
N VAL A 540 20.11 34.53 7.74
CA VAL A 540 21.35 34.96 8.43
C VAL A 540 22.25 33.77 8.71
N THR A 541 21.66 32.67 9.24
CA THR A 541 22.40 31.47 9.62
C THR A 541 22.45 30.43 8.52
N ASN A 542 21.67 30.57 7.42
CA ASN A 542 21.37 29.57 6.41
C ASN A 542 20.73 28.30 6.99
N GLN A 543 20.24 28.35 8.23
CA GLN A 543 19.59 27.21 8.87
C GLN A 543 18.18 27.02 8.34
N GLY A 544 17.92 25.86 7.78
CA GLY A 544 16.59 25.43 7.36
C GLY A 544 15.90 24.63 8.47
N SER A 545 14.74 25.06 8.91
CA SER A 545 13.87 24.23 9.74
C SER A 545 12.71 23.68 8.93
N ILE A 546 12.57 22.36 8.97
CA ILE A 546 11.48 21.64 8.33
C ILE A 546 10.49 21.29 9.45
N THR A 547 9.26 21.75 9.33
CA THR A 547 8.19 21.46 10.29
C THR A 547 6.91 21.05 9.55
N HIS A 548 5.85 20.73 10.27
CA HIS A 548 4.53 20.45 9.72
C HIS A 548 3.52 21.46 10.23
N ASP A 549 2.51 21.78 9.41
CA ASP A 549 1.42 22.67 9.83
C ASP A 549 0.09 22.25 9.18
N ASN A 550 -1.04 22.60 9.82
CA ASN A 550 -2.40 22.45 9.29
C ASN A 550 -2.76 23.61 8.34
N ALA A 551 -1.90 23.88 7.39
CA ALA A 551 -2.00 25.05 6.52
C ALA A 551 -2.73 24.77 5.21
N GLU A 552 -2.96 23.51 4.85
CA GLU A 552 -3.41 23.12 3.51
C GLU A 552 -4.94 23.03 3.41
N LYS A 553 -5.48 23.68 2.36
CA LYS A 553 -6.85 23.49 1.85
C LYS A 553 -6.75 23.19 0.37
N THR A 554 -7.30 22.05 -0.06
CA THR A 554 -7.11 21.58 -1.44
C THR A 554 -8.41 21.12 -2.06
N TRP A 555 -8.79 21.70 -3.20
CA TRP A 555 -9.79 21.14 -4.10
C TRP A 555 -9.11 20.20 -5.09
N THR A 556 -9.74 19.08 -5.36
CA THR A 556 -9.27 18.13 -6.38
C THR A 556 -10.43 17.70 -7.26
N PHE A 557 -10.22 17.66 -8.58
CA PHE A 557 -11.15 17.10 -9.55
C PHE A 557 -10.37 16.15 -10.45
N GLY A 558 -10.84 14.94 -10.64
CA GLY A 558 -10.09 13.91 -11.36
C GLY A 558 -10.97 13.09 -12.29
N LEU A 559 -10.42 12.75 -13.44
CA LEU A 559 -10.93 11.75 -14.37
C LEU A 559 -9.92 10.61 -14.43
N GLU A 560 -10.35 9.43 -14.02
CA GLU A 560 -9.57 8.19 -14.11
C GLU A 560 -10.19 7.29 -15.17
N ASN A 561 -9.34 6.69 -15.99
CA ASN A 561 -9.73 5.70 -16.98
C ASN A 561 -8.82 4.48 -16.84
N SER A 562 -9.37 3.29 -16.92
CA SER A 562 -8.59 2.08 -17.04
C SER A 562 -9.15 1.11 -18.07
N PHE A 563 -8.26 0.44 -18.76
CA PHE A 563 -8.57 -0.51 -19.82
C PHE A 563 -7.77 -1.79 -19.64
N PHE A 564 -8.48 -2.91 -19.70
CA PHE A 564 -7.89 -4.25 -19.68
C PHE A 564 -8.23 -5.01 -20.95
N PHE A 565 -7.19 -5.52 -21.64
CA PHE A 565 -7.34 -6.30 -22.86
C PHE A 565 -6.60 -7.64 -22.75
N ASN A 566 -7.32 -8.74 -23.03
CA ASN A 566 -6.78 -10.11 -23.01
C ASN A 566 -7.44 -11.01 -24.06
N LYS A 567 -7.95 -10.41 -25.15
CA LYS A 567 -8.69 -11.15 -26.19
C LYS A 567 -7.77 -12.05 -27.05
N VAL A 568 -6.48 -11.76 -27.11
CA VAL A 568 -5.50 -12.56 -27.83
C VAL A 568 -4.72 -13.47 -26.88
N SER A 569 -4.38 -14.66 -27.36
CA SER A 569 -3.79 -15.71 -26.50
C SER A 569 -2.35 -15.40 -26.06
N PHE A 570 -1.60 -14.65 -26.87
CA PHE A 570 -0.18 -14.35 -26.65
C PHE A 570 0.07 -13.02 -25.96
N PHE A 571 -0.95 -12.18 -25.75
CA PHE A 571 -0.78 -10.82 -25.23
C PHE A 571 -1.91 -10.41 -24.31
N GLN A 572 -1.54 -9.72 -23.24
CA GLN A 572 -2.44 -9.10 -22.28
C GLN A 572 -1.89 -7.72 -21.93
N THR A 573 -2.73 -6.70 -21.91
CA THR A 573 -2.34 -5.35 -21.50
C THR A 573 -3.33 -4.76 -20.52
N TYR A 574 -2.80 -3.99 -19.61
CA TYR A 574 -3.54 -3.11 -18.72
C TYR A 574 -3.00 -1.69 -18.83
N ILE A 575 -3.89 -0.76 -19.08
CA ILE A 575 -3.61 0.68 -19.18
C ILE A 575 -4.44 1.38 -18.11
N SER A 576 -3.80 2.21 -17.29
CA SER A 576 -4.48 3.11 -16.37
C SER A 576 -4.00 4.53 -16.61
N GLN A 577 -4.94 5.46 -16.68
CA GLN A 577 -4.69 6.87 -16.91
C GLN A 577 -5.48 7.68 -15.90
N ARG A 578 -4.90 8.77 -15.41
CA ARG A 578 -5.59 9.72 -14.56
C ARG A 578 -5.20 11.14 -14.93
N LEU A 579 -6.19 11.97 -15.17
CA LEU A 579 -6.05 13.41 -15.30
C LEU A 579 -6.72 14.03 -14.08
N TRP A 580 -5.99 14.88 -13.33
CA TRP A 580 -6.60 15.60 -12.20
C TRP A 580 -6.10 17.02 -12.12
N TYR A 581 -7.01 17.88 -11.74
CA TYR A 581 -6.76 19.26 -11.37
C TYR A 581 -6.72 19.35 -9.85
N SER A 582 -5.74 20.01 -9.29
CA SER A 582 -5.65 20.35 -7.88
C SER A 582 -5.46 21.86 -7.73
N ASP A 583 -6.23 22.47 -6.84
CA ASP A 583 -6.05 23.85 -6.36
C ASP A 583 -5.73 23.79 -4.88
N MET A 584 -4.45 23.98 -4.56
CA MET A 584 -3.90 23.90 -3.22
C MET A 584 -3.64 25.30 -2.69
N LYS A 585 -4.23 25.61 -1.56
CA LYS A 585 -3.99 26.85 -0.81
C LYS A 585 -3.31 26.53 0.50
N ILE A 586 -2.21 27.22 0.80
CA ILE A 586 -1.48 27.11 2.05
C ILE A 586 -1.72 28.40 2.82
N GLY A 587 -2.16 28.29 4.08
CA GLY A 587 -2.68 29.39 4.88
C GLY A 587 -1.65 30.47 5.25
N PRO A 588 -2.09 31.63 5.77
CA PRO A 588 -1.28 32.83 5.95
C PRO A 588 -0.20 32.72 7.05
N GLU A 589 -0.22 31.67 7.87
CA GLU A 589 0.77 31.47 8.93
C GLU A 589 2.14 30.99 8.40
N SER A 590 2.20 30.51 7.15
CA SER A 590 3.46 30.23 6.49
C SER A 590 3.84 31.39 5.57
N THR A 591 4.65 32.30 6.06
CA THR A 591 5.12 33.49 5.31
C THR A 591 5.94 33.15 4.05
N SER A 592 6.19 31.87 3.77
CA SER A 592 7.12 31.43 2.74
C SER A 592 6.65 30.31 1.81
N LEU A 593 5.40 29.79 1.97
CA LEU A 593 4.90 28.75 1.09
C LEU A 593 3.67 29.20 0.33
N TYR A 594 3.73 29.06 -0.97
CA TYR A 594 2.63 29.36 -1.87
C TYR A 594 1.97 28.04 -2.29
N GLY A 595 0.66 28.00 -2.16
CA GLY A 595 -0.13 26.98 -2.83
C GLY A 595 0.06 27.05 -4.35
N GLY A 596 -0.38 26.05 -5.03
CA GLY A 596 -0.34 25.98 -6.48
C GLY A 596 -1.58 25.33 -7.04
N ALA A 597 -1.96 25.75 -8.23
CA ALA A 597 -3.02 25.12 -9.00
C ALA A 597 -2.43 24.52 -10.26
N GLY A 598 -2.83 23.30 -10.61
CA GLY A 598 -2.28 22.67 -11.79
C GLY A 598 -3.01 21.42 -12.21
N LEU A 599 -2.84 21.10 -13.48
CA LEU A 599 -3.32 19.87 -14.09
C LEU A 599 -2.19 18.86 -14.11
N THR A 600 -2.46 17.67 -13.57
CA THR A 600 -1.50 16.57 -13.56
C THR A 600 -2.10 15.39 -14.31
N TYR A 601 -1.29 14.81 -15.20
CA TYR A 601 -1.63 13.59 -15.91
C TYR A 601 -0.66 12.48 -15.54
N HIS A 602 -1.17 11.27 -15.36
CA HIS A 602 -0.31 10.10 -15.30
C HIS A 602 -0.86 8.96 -16.16
N VAL A 603 0.04 8.12 -16.62
CA VAL A 603 -0.26 6.89 -17.33
C VAL A 603 0.60 5.75 -16.81
N SER A 604 -0.01 4.58 -16.64
CA SER A 604 0.66 3.33 -16.32
C SER A 604 0.26 2.26 -17.33
N LEU A 605 1.25 1.59 -17.89
CA LEU A 605 1.10 0.49 -18.85
C LEU A 605 1.73 -0.76 -18.25
N ASN A 606 1.00 -1.85 -18.26
CA ASN A 606 1.50 -3.17 -17.84
C ASN A 606 1.13 -4.18 -18.91
N ASN A 607 2.15 -4.76 -19.53
CA ASN A 607 2.01 -5.71 -20.62
C ASN A 607 2.54 -7.07 -20.20
N THR A 608 1.85 -8.14 -20.59
CA THR A 608 2.30 -9.53 -20.44
C THR A 608 2.25 -10.22 -21.77
N PHE A 609 3.35 -10.83 -22.17
CA PHE A 609 3.52 -11.61 -23.39
C PHE A 609 3.63 -13.08 -23.02
N PHE A 610 2.86 -13.93 -23.67
CA PHE A 610 2.89 -15.38 -23.49
C PHE A 610 3.60 -16.00 -24.70
N PHE A 611 4.82 -16.51 -24.50
CA PHE A 611 5.67 -17.01 -25.58
C PHE A 611 5.36 -18.46 -25.99
N ASN A 612 4.52 -19.16 -25.19
CA ASN A 612 4.05 -20.51 -25.50
C ASN A 612 2.55 -20.69 -25.18
N ARG A 613 1.94 -21.71 -25.79
CA ARG A 613 0.50 -22.01 -25.62
C ARG A 613 0.13 -22.38 -24.18
N SER A 614 1.02 -23.03 -23.46
CA SER A 614 0.82 -23.39 -22.05
C SER A 614 0.94 -22.20 -21.10
N LYS A 615 1.35 -21.03 -21.62
CA LYS A 615 1.57 -19.79 -20.84
C LYS A 615 2.58 -19.95 -19.71
N THR A 616 3.48 -20.93 -19.82
CA THR A 616 4.53 -21.20 -18.84
C THR A 616 5.75 -20.31 -19.04
N PHE A 617 6.00 -19.84 -20.28
CA PHE A 617 7.06 -18.88 -20.58
C PHE A 617 6.45 -17.52 -20.92
N GLN A 618 6.84 -16.49 -20.16
CA GLN A 618 6.19 -15.18 -20.19
C GLN A 618 7.21 -14.06 -20.08
N GLY A 619 6.92 -12.97 -20.78
CA GLY A 619 7.59 -11.70 -20.64
C GLY A 619 6.65 -10.64 -20.06
N THR A 620 7.16 -9.75 -19.25
CA THR A 620 6.43 -8.59 -18.73
C THR A 620 7.16 -7.31 -19.10
N CYS A 621 6.41 -6.23 -19.35
CA CYS A 621 6.95 -4.89 -19.56
C CYS A 621 6.03 -3.89 -18.90
N SER A 622 6.60 -3.01 -18.07
CA SER A 622 5.88 -1.96 -17.36
C SER A 622 6.44 -0.59 -17.71
N PHE A 623 5.55 0.39 -17.79
CA PHE A 623 5.88 1.78 -18.01
C PHE A 623 4.98 2.66 -17.15
N TYR A 624 5.56 3.68 -16.54
CA TYR A 624 4.87 4.71 -15.77
C TYR A 624 5.39 6.09 -16.13
N TYR A 625 4.49 7.04 -16.34
CA TYR A 625 4.80 8.43 -16.55
C TYR A 625 3.83 9.33 -15.78
N ARG A 626 4.34 10.38 -15.14
CA ARG A 626 3.57 11.46 -14.51
C ARG A 626 4.13 12.80 -14.91
N THR A 627 3.26 13.73 -15.33
CA THR A 627 3.63 15.12 -15.57
C THR A 627 4.04 15.84 -14.27
N PRO A 628 4.66 17.01 -14.32
CA PRO A 628 4.88 17.84 -13.14
C PRO A 628 3.61 18.08 -12.33
N SER A 629 3.74 18.25 -11.02
CA SER A 629 2.61 18.41 -10.09
C SER A 629 3.00 19.28 -8.90
N TYR A 630 2.00 19.82 -8.19
CA TYR A 630 2.19 20.47 -6.90
C TYR A 630 1.86 19.49 -5.76
N ASP A 631 2.70 19.47 -4.72
CA ASP A 631 2.52 18.68 -3.51
C ASP A 631 3.12 19.43 -2.31
N GLY A 632 2.31 19.83 -1.33
CA GLY A 632 2.76 20.48 -0.11
C GLY A 632 3.56 21.76 -0.28
N GLY A 633 3.30 22.57 -1.33
CA GLY A 633 4.09 23.76 -1.66
C GLY A 633 5.31 23.51 -2.53
N PHE A 634 5.59 22.26 -2.87
CA PHE A 634 6.64 21.87 -3.82
C PHE A 634 6.09 21.75 -5.25
N HIS A 635 6.81 22.30 -6.21
CA HIS A 635 6.62 21.94 -7.60
C HIS A 635 7.49 20.75 -7.93
N MET A 636 6.87 19.58 -8.09
CA MET A 636 7.55 18.32 -8.41
C MET A 636 7.70 18.17 -9.92
N GLY A 637 8.87 17.80 -10.40
CA GLY A 637 9.12 17.48 -11.80
C GLY A 637 8.38 16.24 -12.28
N HIS A 638 8.46 15.96 -13.56
CA HIS A 638 7.92 14.72 -14.13
C HIS A 638 8.59 13.48 -13.55
N VAL A 639 7.89 12.37 -13.55
CA VAL A 639 8.42 11.06 -13.13
C VAL A 639 8.23 10.08 -14.27
N ILE A 640 9.33 9.38 -14.63
CA ILE A 640 9.31 8.27 -15.57
C ILE A 640 9.90 7.04 -14.90
N SER A 641 9.30 5.88 -15.12
CA SER A 641 9.80 4.59 -14.62
C SER A 641 9.38 3.48 -15.58
N GLY A 642 10.26 2.49 -15.75
CA GLY A 642 9.94 1.32 -16.56
C GLY A 642 10.76 0.12 -16.13
N GLY A 643 10.21 -1.07 -16.41
CA GLY A 643 10.83 -2.34 -16.08
C GLY A 643 10.43 -3.43 -17.05
N ALA A 644 11.20 -4.51 -17.08
CA ALA A 644 10.91 -5.70 -17.88
C ALA A 644 11.24 -6.95 -17.06
N GLY A 645 10.58 -8.07 -17.38
CA GLY A 645 10.81 -9.33 -16.70
C GLY A 645 10.58 -10.51 -17.62
N LEU A 646 11.25 -11.63 -17.32
CA LEU A 646 11.04 -12.92 -17.93
C LEU A 646 10.75 -13.94 -16.83
N SER A 647 9.84 -14.86 -17.07
CA SER A 647 9.58 -15.94 -16.13
C SER A 647 9.26 -17.25 -16.85
N TYR A 648 9.75 -18.35 -16.27
CA TYR A 648 9.52 -19.67 -16.75
C TYR A 648 9.05 -20.61 -15.64
N THR A 649 7.91 -21.25 -15.86
CA THR A 649 7.28 -22.15 -14.91
C THR A 649 7.45 -23.60 -15.37
N LEU A 650 8.02 -24.42 -14.51
CA LEU A 650 8.43 -25.80 -14.74
C LEU A 650 7.72 -26.75 -13.76
N LEU A 651 7.95 -28.07 -13.92
CA LEU A 651 7.47 -29.11 -13.01
C LEU A 651 5.96 -29.00 -12.72
N GLN A 652 5.17 -28.84 -13.78
CA GLN A 652 3.70 -28.71 -13.67
C GLN A 652 3.24 -27.58 -12.73
N GLY A 653 3.96 -26.44 -12.75
CA GLY A 653 3.63 -25.27 -11.92
C GLY A 653 4.35 -25.23 -10.57
N LYS A 654 5.14 -26.25 -10.21
CA LYS A 654 5.80 -26.30 -8.90
C LYS A 654 7.08 -25.48 -8.83
N LEU A 655 7.82 -25.34 -9.93
CA LEU A 655 9.07 -24.57 -9.97
C LEU A 655 8.90 -23.36 -10.90
N ARG A 656 9.16 -22.18 -10.41
CA ARG A 656 9.19 -20.95 -11.21
C ARG A 656 10.55 -20.27 -11.09
N LEU A 657 11.11 -19.92 -12.25
CA LEU A 657 12.28 -19.06 -12.39
C LEU A 657 11.82 -17.70 -12.89
N ALA A 658 12.36 -16.63 -12.34
CA ALA A 658 12.03 -15.26 -12.73
C ALA A 658 13.28 -14.39 -12.76
N LEU A 659 13.41 -13.60 -13.81
CA LEU A 659 14.42 -12.55 -13.96
C LEU A 659 13.68 -11.23 -14.22
N ASP A 660 13.84 -10.26 -13.34
CA ASP A 660 13.19 -8.95 -13.46
C ASP A 660 14.25 -7.85 -13.46
N ALA A 661 14.07 -6.85 -14.30
CA ALA A 661 14.83 -5.62 -14.33
C ALA A 661 13.92 -4.43 -14.03
N TYR A 662 14.17 -3.72 -12.94
CA TYR A 662 13.44 -2.52 -12.54
C TYR A 662 14.27 -1.27 -12.81
N ASN A 663 13.60 -0.16 -13.00
CA ASN A 663 14.22 1.14 -13.27
C ASN A 663 15.10 1.14 -14.54
N LEU A 664 14.69 0.36 -15.57
CA LEU A 664 15.30 0.41 -16.91
C LEU A 664 15.12 1.79 -17.54
N LEU A 665 13.91 2.34 -17.42
CA LEU A 665 13.60 3.74 -17.69
C LEU A 665 13.44 4.44 -16.35
N ARG A 666 14.12 5.56 -16.18
CA ARG A 666 14.09 6.33 -14.93
C ARG A 666 14.52 7.76 -15.17
N ASN A 667 14.07 8.64 -14.31
CA ASN A 667 14.65 9.98 -14.15
C ASN A 667 14.77 10.33 -12.67
N ASN A 668 15.58 11.34 -12.37
CA ASN A 668 15.71 11.88 -11.03
C ASN A 668 14.43 12.64 -10.65
N LEU A 669 14.04 12.56 -9.39
CA LEU A 669 12.96 13.39 -8.85
C LEU A 669 13.48 14.81 -8.61
N ARG A 670 12.88 15.77 -9.29
CA ARG A 670 13.19 17.20 -9.16
C ARG A 670 12.11 17.89 -8.33
N LEU A 671 12.56 18.72 -7.42
CA LEU A 671 11.70 19.51 -6.52
C LEU A 671 12.11 20.98 -6.63
N ASN A 672 11.15 21.86 -6.79
CA ASN A 672 11.36 23.30 -6.80
C ASN A 672 10.48 23.97 -5.75
N ILE A 673 11.04 24.93 -5.03
CA ILE A 673 10.32 25.86 -4.17
C ILE A 673 10.75 27.27 -4.58
N THR A 674 9.80 28.13 -4.80
CA THR A 674 10.04 29.54 -5.05
C THR A 674 9.21 30.38 -4.07
N THR A 675 9.88 31.20 -3.29
CA THR A 675 9.30 32.13 -2.32
C THR A 675 9.83 33.53 -2.56
N PRO A 676 9.30 34.61 -1.95
CA PRO A 676 9.89 35.96 -2.06
C PRO A 676 11.28 36.08 -1.46
N ASP A 677 11.66 35.17 -0.55
CA ASP A 677 12.91 35.26 0.20
C ASP A 677 13.98 34.30 -0.29
N TYR A 678 13.57 33.17 -0.92
CA TYR A 678 14.52 32.18 -1.43
C TYR A 678 13.92 31.34 -2.57
N GLU A 679 14.81 30.78 -3.35
CA GLU A 679 14.52 29.71 -4.31
C GLU A 679 15.31 28.46 -3.92
N MET A 680 14.66 27.31 -3.96
CA MET A 680 15.30 26.02 -3.73
C MET A 680 15.02 25.07 -4.90
N TYR A 681 16.06 24.46 -5.40
CA TYR A 681 16.00 23.35 -6.34
C TYR A 681 16.62 22.11 -5.68
N ALA A 682 15.95 20.98 -5.75
CA ALA A 682 16.48 19.71 -5.31
C ALA A 682 16.35 18.65 -6.40
N ASN A 683 17.39 17.84 -6.56
CA ASN A 683 17.48 16.74 -7.50
C ASN A 683 17.81 15.46 -6.72
N ASN A 684 16.85 14.53 -6.65
CA ASN A 684 17.00 13.28 -5.89
C ASN A 684 17.16 12.10 -6.86
N GLU A 685 18.34 11.49 -6.85
CA GLU A 685 18.66 10.27 -7.57
C GLU A 685 18.62 9.08 -6.61
N ASN A 686 17.48 8.40 -6.49
CA ASN A 686 17.29 7.24 -5.62
C ASN A 686 16.92 5.95 -6.36
N SER A 687 16.86 5.96 -7.69
CA SER A 687 16.33 4.90 -8.54
C SER A 687 17.42 4.19 -9.32
N ALA A 688 18.27 3.37 -8.68
CA ALA A 688 19.26 2.58 -9.41
C ALA A 688 18.61 1.44 -10.21
N LEU A 689 19.20 1.09 -11.37
CA LEU A 689 18.88 -0.14 -12.07
C LEU A 689 19.02 -1.32 -11.11
N THR A 690 18.00 -2.15 -11.07
CA THR A 690 17.92 -3.29 -10.16
C THR A 690 17.57 -4.55 -10.94
N LEU A 691 18.41 -5.56 -10.87
CA LEU A 691 18.16 -6.87 -11.45
C LEU A 691 17.81 -7.87 -10.33
N ASN A 692 16.71 -8.60 -10.48
CA ASN A 692 16.28 -9.64 -9.56
C ASN A 692 16.25 -10.99 -10.22
N LEU A 693 16.94 -11.97 -9.63
CA LEU A 693 16.81 -13.39 -9.96
C LEU A 693 16.04 -14.08 -8.83
N GLY A 694 14.90 -14.68 -9.15
CA GLY A 694 14.03 -15.36 -8.20
C GLY A 694 13.79 -16.81 -8.60
N VAL A 695 13.83 -17.70 -7.63
CA VAL A 695 13.42 -19.09 -7.75
C VAL A 695 12.31 -19.33 -6.75
N THR A 696 11.20 -19.98 -7.16
CA THR A 696 10.12 -20.34 -6.24
C THR A 696 9.79 -21.81 -6.46
N TYR A 697 9.90 -22.61 -5.40
CA TYR A 697 9.47 -23.99 -5.40
C TYR A 697 8.25 -24.13 -4.48
N SER A 698 7.14 -24.63 -5.04
CA SER A 698 5.89 -24.88 -4.34
C SER A 698 5.66 -26.39 -4.21
N PHE A 699 5.26 -26.85 -3.02
CA PHE A 699 5.01 -28.25 -2.71
C PHE A 699 3.67 -28.44 -2.02
N GLY A 700 3.17 -29.69 -1.99
CA GLY A 700 1.86 -30.04 -1.44
C GLY A 700 0.76 -30.07 -2.51
N ALA A 701 -0.46 -30.36 -2.11
CA ALA A 701 -1.60 -30.33 -3.01
C ALA A 701 -1.97 -28.88 -3.34
N PRO A 702 -2.08 -28.51 -4.63
CA PRO A 702 -2.58 -27.17 -4.96
C PRO A 702 -3.97 -27.00 -4.40
N ILE A 703 -4.26 -25.86 -3.75
CA ILE A 703 -5.61 -25.49 -3.31
C ILE A 703 -6.43 -25.25 -4.58
N ARG A 704 -6.90 -26.32 -5.21
CA ARG A 704 -7.90 -26.23 -6.28
C ARG A 704 -9.24 -26.06 -5.61
N GLY A 705 -9.70 -24.81 -5.50
CA GLY A 705 -11.10 -24.57 -5.23
C GLY A 705 -11.93 -25.25 -6.33
N LYS A 706 -12.67 -26.31 -6.02
CA LYS A 706 -13.75 -26.75 -6.89
C LYS A 706 -14.64 -25.54 -7.10
N SER A 707 -14.93 -25.19 -8.35
CA SER A 707 -15.93 -24.16 -8.66
C SER A 707 -17.18 -24.53 -7.86
N GLU A 708 -17.65 -23.60 -7.03
CA GLU A 708 -18.93 -23.77 -6.35
C GLU A 708 -19.99 -24.11 -7.39
N ARG A 709 -20.86 -25.08 -7.10
CA ARG A 709 -21.99 -25.41 -7.97
C ARG A 709 -22.74 -24.14 -8.32
N LYS A 710 -23.15 -23.99 -9.56
CA LYS A 710 -23.81 -22.79 -10.12
C LYS A 710 -24.90 -22.19 -9.23
N SER A 711 -25.65 -23.00 -8.48
CA SER A 711 -26.71 -22.56 -7.56
C SER A 711 -26.23 -21.68 -6.40
N ALA A 712 -25.05 -21.96 -5.83
CA ALA A 712 -24.47 -21.12 -4.76
C ALA A 712 -23.83 -19.84 -5.30
N GLN A 713 -23.40 -19.87 -6.53
CA GLN A 713 -22.74 -18.76 -7.21
C GLN A 713 -23.74 -17.75 -7.80
N GLU A 714 -24.89 -18.21 -8.32
CA GLU A 714 -26.02 -17.35 -8.68
C GLU A 714 -26.62 -16.63 -7.47
N LEU A 715 -26.75 -17.30 -6.33
CA LEU A 715 -27.19 -16.67 -5.09
C LEU A 715 -26.21 -15.61 -4.57
N ARG A 716 -24.90 -15.80 -4.77
CA ARG A 716 -23.88 -14.79 -4.40
C ARG A 716 -23.74 -13.65 -5.40
N SER A 717 -24.02 -13.87 -6.67
CA SER A 717 -24.01 -12.81 -7.68
C SER A 717 -25.27 -11.93 -7.63
N ARG A 718 -26.37 -12.46 -7.09
CA ARG A 718 -27.62 -11.74 -6.83
C ARG A 718 -27.67 -11.08 -5.44
N MET A 719 -26.65 -11.29 -4.64
CA MET A 719 -26.39 -10.65 -3.35
C MET A 719 -25.27 -9.61 -3.47
#